data_6c9eba589129c8a8121e5e919e3126e9
#
_entry.id   6c9eba589129c8a8121e5e919e3126e9
#
_cell.length_a   1.000
_cell.length_b   1.000
_cell.length_c   1.000
_cell.angle_alpha   90.00
_cell.angle_beta   90.00
_cell.angle_gamma   90.00
#
_symmetry.space_group_name_H-M   'P 1'
#
loop_
_entity.id
_entity.type
_entity.pdbx_description
1 polymer ?
#
loop_
_entity_poly.entity_id
_entity_poly.type
_entity_poly.pdbx_seq_one_letter_code
_entity_poly.pdbx_strand_id
1 'polypeptide(L)'
;MALTLNRQRPAFSLPRCAGASRVVCAAAALVFCAAAGAAPLVTLDRSGAWVAVEAYGPNILHVTIAADKAEALKGPGYGILAKNADNSGFRHVPGKDGDLFTSSGMSVRIKPAPAPRVPSQGEKYFAPSLAPVGLQVRNARGERILDMLGWEMSPQTVNGEKTWQVGASFFAPADEHYYGMGQNQESMSALSLRGRILDCKHWYDAPGGESVCVPFMVSPKGYGIVWDNPSATRFTAAINGQTRFQSNVGERVSFFVITGKDVQDIYGNYARLTGKTPIPPKAAFGLIQSKARYESQDEVMRVASTYRQKGYPLDIMVVDWFYWTRMGQLDIDPAQFPDPEGMNKKLHDMGMQTIISIWPRFETAGRYYNELDAKGYMLKDKDGNTQDGLPFRSDRTGGLIDSTNPAARKWFFEKARDNILARGFDYPWLDETEPDLVPTGLFYSVGSGDRYHNLYPLVHVEGFSDQMRAWKPKRRAMVLARAAYLGSQRTGALFWSSDIHSTWEALARQVPTALNMTASGIAYYGSDIGGWQHLPAVSHATKAPLLDPSDARGVVGNYHDYPELFTRWFQFGTFTPTLRLHGSRKENEIWSFGKQAETVMGKFNALRYQLIPYMYSQAKMTYDTGAPFMRPLWMDFGHDANVANIGTQYMFGPAFLVAPVTEQGQTEKDVYLPAGSDWYDFWTNEKHAGGRWIKAAAPVDRIPVFVKAGSIVPLGAPVQSTAAKQAIAQILVYPGKDAEFTLYDDDGLSYDYEKGRNTVTSHLRWNEAGGKLTASGGEGDFAANAPKLLKVIGR
;
A
#
# COMPACT_ATOMS: atom_id res chain seq x y z
N MET A 1 50.42 -3.52 58.31
CA MET A 1 51.76 -2.97 58.26
C MET A 1 51.68 -1.74 57.40
N ALA A 2 51.74 -0.60 58.05
CA ALA A 2 51.71 0.76 57.48
C ALA A 2 53.02 1.09 56.82
N LEU A 3 53.05 1.96 55.85
CA LEU A 3 54.01 3.02 55.70
C LEU A 3 53.60 4.00 54.60
N THR A 4 53.50 5.22 55.07
CA THR A 4 53.25 6.55 54.57
C THR A 4 54.45 7.17 53.87
N LEU A 5 54.21 8.36 53.23
CA LEU A 5 55.03 9.53 52.88
C LEU A 5 55.51 9.58 51.42
N ASN A 6 55.60 10.73 50.70
CA ASN A 6 55.39 12.15 51.02
C ASN A 6 55.58 13.00 49.74
N ARG A 7 54.83 14.07 49.59
CA ARG A 7 55.04 15.39 48.95
C ARG A 7 56.17 15.58 47.91
N GLN A 8 55.86 16.27 46.83
CA GLN A 8 56.38 17.67 46.62
C GLN A 8 55.71 18.31 45.36
N ARG A 9 55.25 19.56 45.56
CA ARG A 9 55.00 20.56 44.51
C ARG A 9 56.26 21.38 44.27
N PRO A 10 56.39 22.04 43.11
CA PRO A 10 56.79 23.45 43.16
C PRO A 10 55.77 24.37 42.40
N ALA A 11 55.64 25.55 43.00
CA ALA A 11 54.98 26.72 42.49
C ALA A 11 55.94 27.50 41.55
N PHE A 12 55.39 28.11 40.50
CA PHE A 12 56.00 29.30 39.88
C PHE A 12 54.92 30.35 39.58
N SER A 13 55.31 31.56 39.81
CA SER A 13 54.61 32.80 39.96
C SER A 13 54.19 33.46 38.66
N LEU A 14 53.12 34.25 38.79
CA LEU A 14 52.60 35.24 37.83
C LEU A 14 53.52 36.42 37.56
N PRO A 15 53.31 37.12 36.43
CA PRO A 15 53.25 38.56 36.49
C PRO A 15 51.87 39.12 36.06
N ARG A 16 51.43 40.14 36.76
CA ARG A 16 50.27 40.98 36.48
C ARG A 16 50.50 41.88 35.28
N CYS A 17 49.54 41.98 34.40
CA CYS A 17 49.28 43.18 33.65
C CYS A 17 47.77 43.46 33.59
N ALA A 18 47.45 44.70 33.93
CA ALA A 18 46.08 45.20 34.00
C ALA A 18 45.51 45.50 32.61
N GLY A 19 44.24 45.17 32.44
CA GLY A 19 43.46 45.58 31.27
C GLY A 19 42.02 45.14 31.47
N ALA A 20 41.13 46.08 31.82
CA ALA A 20 39.71 45.86 32.04
C ALA A 20 39.02 45.51 30.70
N SER A 21 38.41 44.34 30.62
CA SER A 21 37.37 44.05 29.64
C SER A 21 36.31 43.19 30.29
N ARG A 22 35.12 43.71 30.30
CA ARG A 22 33.87 43.07 30.80
C ARG A 22 33.62 41.82 29.98
N VAL A 23 33.76 40.64 30.57
CA VAL A 23 33.26 39.38 30.00
C VAL A 23 31.81 39.25 30.46
N VAL A 24 30.88 39.48 29.54
CA VAL A 24 29.48 39.13 29.67
C VAL A 24 29.37 37.64 29.52
N CYS A 25 29.11 36.90 30.58
CA CYS A 25 28.69 35.48 30.49
C CYS A 25 27.31 35.43 29.85
N ALA A 26 27.25 35.20 28.57
CA ALA A 26 26.02 34.79 27.88
C ALA A 26 25.77 33.32 28.23
N ALA A 27 24.91 33.04 29.17
CA ALA A 27 24.28 31.74 29.34
C ALA A 27 23.45 31.51 28.09
N ALA A 28 23.92 30.63 27.19
CA ALA A 28 23.11 30.14 26.07
C ALA A 28 21.99 29.25 26.63
N ALA A 29 20.86 29.87 26.94
CA ALA A 29 19.60 29.13 27.06
C ALA A 29 19.27 28.56 25.67
N LEU A 30 19.47 27.29 25.50
CA LEU A 30 18.87 26.52 24.40
C LEU A 30 17.33 26.60 24.56
N VAL A 31 16.74 27.64 23.98
CA VAL A 31 15.31 27.69 23.76
C VAL A 31 15.04 26.64 22.68
N PHE A 32 14.53 25.49 23.08
CA PHE A 32 13.77 24.63 22.18
C PHE A 32 12.59 25.46 21.71
N CYS A 33 12.72 26.10 20.55
CA CYS A 33 11.57 26.53 19.77
C CYS A 33 10.88 25.24 19.32
N ALA A 34 9.97 24.72 20.14
CA ALA A 34 8.87 23.93 19.60
C ALA A 34 8.23 24.85 18.54
N ALA A 35 8.29 24.45 17.27
CA ALA A 35 7.56 25.14 16.21
C ALA A 35 6.10 25.14 16.66
N ALA A 36 5.60 26.31 17.08
CA ALA A 36 4.19 26.49 17.39
C ALA A 36 3.44 26.21 16.09
N GLY A 37 2.74 25.08 16.01
CA GLY A 37 1.82 24.79 14.92
C GLY A 37 0.84 25.96 14.79
N ALA A 38 0.34 26.22 13.58
CA ALA A 38 -0.68 27.23 13.37
C ALA A 38 -1.85 26.98 14.32
N ALA A 39 -2.39 28.02 14.94
CA ALA A 39 -3.55 27.89 15.81
C ALA A 39 -4.72 27.26 15.02
N PRO A 40 -5.54 26.39 15.64
CA PRO A 40 -6.70 25.81 14.95
C PRO A 40 -7.64 26.90 14.43
N LEU A 41 -8.40 26.60 13.37
CA LEU A 41 -9.47 27.45 12.85
C LEU A 41 -10.47 27.79 13.98
N VAL A 42 -10.81 26.78 14.78
CA VAL A 42 -11.66 26.90 15.95
C VAL A 42 -11.35 25.82 16.98
N THR A 43 -11.50 26.20 18.24
CA THR A 43 -11.51 25.29 19.39
C THR A 43 -12.79 25.52 20.15
N LEU A 44 -13.58 24.47 20.38
CA LEU A 44 -14.89 24.52 20.99
C LEU A 44 -14.95 23.60 22.20
N ASP A 45 -15.61 24.07 23.27
CA ASP A 45 -16.10 23.19 24.35
C ASP A 45 -17.50 22.69 24.00
N ARG A 46 -17.68 21.38 24.05
CA ARG A 46 -18.94 20.70 23.68
C ARG A 46 -19.28 19.63 24.70
N SER A 47 -20.07 19.97 25.68
CA SER A 47 -20.64 19.01 26.64
C SER A 47 -19.57 18.15 27.36
N GLY A 48 -18.46 18.77 27.74
CA GLY A 48 -17.36 18.10 28.44
C GLY A 48 -16.32 17.46 27.54
N ALA A 49 -16.34 17.76 26.25
CA ALA A 49 -15.27 17.44 25.30
C ALA A 49 -14.83 18.68 24.54
N TRP A 50 -13.55 18.70 24.18
CA TRP A 50 -12.93 19.73 23.36
C TRP A 50 -12.89 19.31 21.92
N VAL A 51 -13.36 20.17 21.02
CA VAL A 51 -13.30 19.98 19.57
C VAL A 51 -12.32 20.98 18.99
N ALA A 52 -11.29 20.49 18.29
CA ALA A 52 -10.38 21.30 17.50
C ALA A 52 -10.64 21.05 16.01
N VAL A 53 -10.65 22.10 15.23
CA VAL A 53 -10.77 22.03 13.77
C VAL A 53 -9.61 22.80 13.17
N GLU A 54 -8.81 22.13 12.34
CA GLU A 54 -7.62 22.64 11.68
C GLU A 54 -7.71 22.41 10.18
N ALA A 55 -7.02 23.22 9.38
CA ALA A 55 -6.86 22.96 7.96
C ALA A 55 -5.41 22.58 7.63
N TYR A 56 -5.25 21.77 6.59
CA TYR A 56 -3.96 21.36 6.01
C TYR A 56 -3.89 21.76 4.53
N GLY A 57 -4.26 23.03 4.27
CA GLY A 57 -4.49 23.59 2.95
C GLY A 57 -5.98 23.60 2.56
N PRO A 58 -6.34 24.17 1.40
CA PRO A 58 -7.73 24.53 1.08
C PRO A 58 -8.70 23.33 0.93
N ASN A 59 -8.19 22.13 0.78
CA ASN A 59 -8.97 20.90 0.52
C ASN A 59 -8.90 19.88 1.64
N ILE A 60 -8.24 20.16 2.75
CA ILE A 60 -8.01 19.19 3.81
C ILE A 60 -8.39 19.80 5.15
N LEU A 61 -9.34 19.19 5.85
CA LEU A 61 -9.79 19.57 7.17
C LEU A 61 -9.46 18.46 8.15
N HIS A 62 -8.87 18.77 9.31
CA HIS A 62 -8.66 17.88 10.45
C HIS A 62 -9.64 18.22 11.55
N VAL A 63 -10.30 17.21 12.09
CA VAL A 63 -11.22 17.33 13.23
C VAL A 63 -10.74 16.42 14.34
N THR A 64 -10.52 16.98 15.51
CA THR A 64 -10.13 16.26 16.72
C THR A 64 -11.12 16.51 17.84
N ILE A 65 -11.54 15.47 18.55
CA ILE A 65 -12.44 15.56 19.69
C ILE A 65 -11.83 14.76 20.85
N ALA A 66 -11.63 15.40 22.01
CA ALA A 66 -11.03 14.77 23.18
C ALA A 66 -11.67 15.25 24.48
N ALA A 67 -11.51 14.47 25.55
CA ALA A 67 -12.01 14.84 26.88
C ALA A 67 -11.26 16.05 27.44
N ASP A 68 -10.00 16.23 27.07
CA ASP A 68 -9.21 17.38 27.50
C ASP A 68 -8.68 18.18 26.29
N LYS A 69 -8.46 19.49 26.53
CA LYS A 69 -8.06 20.44 25.49
C LYS A 69 -6.66 20.17 24.93
N ALA A 70 -5.73 19.73 25.77
CA ALA A 70 -4.36 19.48 25.33
C ALA A 70 -4.33 18.30 24.37
N GLU A 71 -5.10 17.25 24.63
CA GLU A 71 -5.24 16.09 23.74
C GLU A 71 -5.93 16.47 22.41
N ALA A 72 -6.98 17.33 22.45
CA ALA A 72 -7.64 17.82 21.24
C ALA A 72 -6.70 18.64 20.33
N LEU A 73 -5.69 19.28 20.89
CA LEU A 73 -4.71 20.12 20.19
C LEU A 73 -3.42 19.37 19.80
N LYS A 74 -3.30 18.10 20.14
CA LYS A 74 -2.16 17.31 19.67
C LYS A 74 -2.18 17.13 18.15
N GLY A 75 -1.01 17.21 17.55
CA GLY A 75 -0.82 16.96 16.12
C GLY A 75 -1.26 15.55 15.69
N PRO A 76 -1.34 15.31 14.39
CA PRO A 76 -1.83 14.06 13.83
C PRO A 76 -0.93 12.86 14.12
N GLY A 77 -1.50 11.65 13.93
CA GLY A 77 -0.86 10.36 14.18
C GLY A 77 0.26 9.99 13.22
N TYR A 78 0.73 8.76 13.34
CA TYR A 78 1.93 8.24 12.64
C TYR A 78 1.77 8.18 11.13
N GLY A 79 0.57 7.86 10.63
CA GLY A 79 0.29 7.76 9.18
C GLY A 79 0.40 9.09 8.44
N ILE A 80 0.29 10.20 9.16
CA ILE A 80 0.26 11.55 8.61
C ILE A 80 1.67 12.15 8.59
N LEU A 81 2.14 12.53 7.41
CA LEU A 81 3.45 13.16 7.22
C LEU A 81 3.39 14.68 7.46
N ALA A 82 2.32 15.33 7.02
CA ALA A 82 2.07 16.75 7.25
C ALA A 82 1.75 16.99 8.74
N LYS A 83 2.74 17.48 9.51
CA LYS A 83 2.58 17.67 10.97
C LYS A 83 2.03 19.05 11.36
N ASN A 84 2.12 20.02 10.48
CA ASN A 84 1.71 21.39 10.75
C ASN A 84 0.45 21.76 9.98
N ALA A 85 -0.54 22.32 10.68
CA ALA A 85 -1.72 22.87 10.05
C ALA A 85 -1.36 24.09 9.17
N ASP A 86 -2.08 24.24 8.06
CA ASP A 86 -2.04 25.41 7.17
C ASP A 86 -3.46 25.94 6.98
N ASN A 87 -3.83 26.92 7.79
CA ASN A 87 -5.14 27.54 7.81
C ASN A 87 -5.24 28.72 6.83
N SER A 88 -4.17 29.12 6.14
CA SER A 88 -4.08 30.36 5.36
C SER A 88 -5.10 30.45 4.23
N GLY A 89 -5.55 29.30 3.71
CA GLY A 89 -6.56 29.23 2.66
C GLY A 89 -8.01 29.39 3.11
N PHE A 90 -8.27 29.47 4.44
CA PHE A 90 -9.63 29.56 4.99
C PHE A 90 -9.97 30.93 5.48
N ARG A 91 -11.21 31.37 5.18
CA ARG A 91 -11.84 32.58 5.73
C ARG A 91 -12.94 32.18 6.67
N HIS A 92 -12.94 32.75 7.87
CA HIS A 92 -14.00 32.59 8.89
C HIS A 92 -15.07 33.65 8.68
N VAL A 93 -16.33 33.24 8.73
CA VAL A 93 -17.53 34.10 8.71
C VAL A 93 -18.43 33.67 9.86
N PRO A 94 -18.47 34.43 10.96
CA PRO A 94 -19.39 34.17 12.06
C PRO A 94 -20.84 34.25 11.61
N GLY A 95 -21.70 33.36 12.13
CA GLY A 95 -23.11 33.32 11.78
C GLY A 95 -24.02 32.86 12.90
N LYS A 96 -25.28 33.32 12.90
CA LYS A 96 -26.29 32.90 13.89
C LYS A 96 -26.56 31.39 13.86
N ASP A 97 -26.46 30.77 12.68
CA ASP A 97 -26.68 29.34 12.45
C ASP A 97 -25.35 28.53 12.56
N GLY A 98 -24.35 29.11 13.17
CA GLY A 98 -23.00 28.56 13.31
C GLY A 98 -21.94 29.24 12.44
N ASP A 99 -20.70 29.01 12.81
CA ASP A 99 -19.54 29.54 12.12
C ASP A 99 -19.34 28.87 10.77
N LEU A 100 -19.05 29.66 9.74
CA LEU A 100 -18.76 29.21 8.41
C LEU A 100 -17.29 29.47 8.09
N PHE A 101 -16.54 28.41 7.73
CA PHE A 101 -15.18 28.47 7.23
C PHE A 101 -15.19 28.15 5.75
N THR A 102 -14.60 28.99 4.92
CA THR A 102 -14.61 28.83 3.46
C THR A 102 -13.20 28.91 2.88
N SER A 103 -12.91 28.01 1.96
CA SER A 103 -11.72 28.00 1.13
C SER A 103 -12.07 27.87 -0.35
N SER A 104 -11.08 27.77 -1.23
CA SER A 104 -11.31 27.45 -2.64
C SER A 104 -11.77 26.01 -2.88
N GLY A 105 -11.53 25.11 -1.94
CA GLY A 105 -11.82 23.67 -2.08
C GLY A 105 -13.05 23.19 -1.33
N MET A 106 -13.46 23.88 -0.26
CA MET A 106 -14.59 23.46 0.55
C MET A 106 -15.18 24.60 1.39
N SER A 107 -16.38 24.38 1.89
CA SER A 107 -16.91 25.16 3.00
C SER A 107 -17.36 24.24 4.14
N VAL A 108 -17.06 24.67 5.36
CA VAL A 108 -17.34 23.91 6.59
C VAL A 108 -18.19 24.78 7.50
N ARG A 109 -19.39 24.32 7.84
CA ARG A 109 -20.25 24.95 8.81
C ARG A 109 -20.20 24.17 10.11
N ILE A 110 -19.86 24.84 11.19
CA ILE A 110 -19.92 24.31 12.55
C ILE A 110 -21.09 24.96 13.27
N LYS A 111 -22.17 24.19 13.47
CA LYS A 111 -23.38 24.69 14.14
C LYS A 111 -23.15 24.89 15.63
N PRO A 112 -23.91 25.75 16.29
CA PRO A 112 -23.97 25.81 17.76
C PRO A 112 -24.33 24.43 18.32
N ALA A 113 -23.76 24.06 19.46
CA ALA A 113 -24.19 22.83 20.13
C ALA A 113 -25.69 22.91 20.44
N PRO A 114 -26.48 21.87 20.11
CA PRO A 114 -27.80 21.78 20.66
C PRO A 114 -27.76 21.74 22.18
N ALA A 115 -28.81 22.21 22.84
CA ALA A 115 -28.93 22.09 24.29
C ALA A 115 -28.71 20.61 24.71
N PRO A 116 -28.04 20.32 25.82
CA PRO A 116 -27.86 18.96 26.30
C PRO A 116 -29.22 18.27 26.41
N ARG A 117 -29.41 17.24 25.61
CA ARG A 117 -30.60 16.40 25.67
C ARG A 117 -30.39 15.35 26.76
N VAL A 118 -31.25 15.30 27.76
CA VAL A 118 -31.30 14.19 28.70
C VAL A 118 -31.86 12.98 27.97
N PRO A 119 -31.12 11.89 27.74
CA PRO A 119 -31.64 10.71 27.08
C PRO A 119 -32.82 10.14 27.82
N SER A 120 -33.87 9.70 27.12
CA SER A 120 -34.97 8.96 27.73
C SER A 120 -34.48 7.63 28.31
N GLN A 121 -35.23 7.03 29.21
CA GLN A 121 -34.80 5.80 29.88
C GLN A 121 -34.59 4.63 28.90
N GLY A 122 -35.36 4.62 27.77
CA GLY A 122 -35.17 3.65 26.69
C GLY A 122 -33.93 3.91 25.85
N GLU A 123 -33.56 5.16 25.60
CA GLU A 123 -32.35 5.54 24.83
C GLU A 123 -31.06 5.16 25.56
N LYS A 124 -31.08 5.10 26.92
CA LYS A 124 -29.92 4.62 27.69
C LYS A 124 -29.54 3.16 27.44
N TYR A 125 -30.51 2.37 26.95
CA TYR A 125 -30.25 0.94 26.65
C TYR A 125 -29.86 0.67 25.20
N PHE A 126 -30.24 1.56 24.26
CA PHE A 126 -30.17 1.29 22.82
C PHE A 126 -29.30 2.27 22.01
N ALA A 127 -28.95 3.41 22.55
CA ALA A 127 -28.08 4.36 21.88
C ALA A 127 -27.01 4.89 22.83
N PRO A 128 -25.72 4.75 22.49
CA PRO A 128 -24.72 5.60 23.11
C PRO A 128 -25.13 7.05 22.84
N SER A 129 -25.01 7.92 23.87
CA SER A 129 -25.35 9.33 23.73
C SER A 129 -24.39 10.01 22.74
N LEU A 130 -24.75 10.02 21.48
CA LEU A 130 -23.99 10.74 20.45
C LEU A 130 -24.27 12.24 20.64
N ALA A 131 -23.26 12.98 21.07
CA ALA A 131 -23.34 14.43 21.13
C ALA A 131 -23.03 14.99 19.73
N PRO A 132 -23.97 15.71 19.08
CA PRO A 132 -23.72 16.25 17.75
C PRO A 132 -22.70 17.40 17.82
N VAL A 133 -21.67 17.34 16.99
CA VAL A 133 -20.78 18.48 16.75
C VAL A 133 -21.40 19.49 15.78
N GLY A 134 -22.37 19.03 14.99
CA GLY A 134 -23.05 19.87 14.00
C GLY A 134 -22.16 20.29 12.84
N LEU A 135 -21.20 19.46 12.47
CA LEU A 135 -20.26 19.72 11.37
C LEU A 135 -20.87 19.32 10.03
N GLN A 136 -20.94 20.27 9.10
CA GLN A 136 -21.36 20.08 7.73
C GLN A 136 -20.26 20.51 6.78
N VAL A 137 -19.93 19.66 5.78
CA VAL A 137 -18.95 19.99 4.75
C VAL A 137 -19.65 20.03 3.38
N ARG A 138 -19.33 21.07 2.60
CA ARG A 138 -19.71 21.20 1.21
C ARG A 138 -18.45 21.28 0.35
N ASN A 139 -18.49 20.71 -0.85
CA ASN A 139 -17.41 20.84 -1.81
C ASN A 139 -17.37 22.25 -2.44
N ALA A 140 -16.40 22.48 -3.33
CA ALA A 140 -16.24 23.75 -4.03
C ALA A 140 -17.46 24.17 -4.88
N ARG A 141 -18.29 23.20 -5.31
CA ARG A 141 -19.56 23.46 -6.03
C ARG A 141 -20.72 23.81 -5.12
N GLY A 142 -20.50 23.81 -3.79
CA GLY A 142 -21.55 24.06 -2.80
C GLY A 142 -22.44 22.85 -2.49
N GLU A 143 -22.14 21.68 -3.07
CA GLU A 143 -22.87 20.43 -2.79
C GLU A 143 -22.51 19.91 -1.40
N ARG A 144 -23.53 19.49 -0.65
CA ARG A 144 -23.35 18.91 0.69
C ARG A 144 -22.79 17.49 0.53
N ILE A 145 -21.58 17.27 1.05
CA ILE A 145 -20.88 15.99 0.90
C ILE A 145 -20.74 15.23 2.21
N LEU A 146 -20.76 15.90 3.36
CA LEU A 146 -20.61 15.26 4.65
C LEU A 146 -21.43 15.99 5.73
N ASP A 147 -22.14 15.21 6.56
CA ASP A 147 -22.74 15.65 7.81
C ASP A 147 -22.31 14.72 8.93
N MET A 148 -21.69 15.26 9.94
CA MET A 148 -21.42 14.55 11.17
C MET A 148 -22.67 14.49 12.03
N LEU A 149 -23.17 13.28 12.29
CA LEU A 149 -24.32 13.03 13.15
C LEU A 149 -23.96 13.11 14.63
N GLY A 150 -22.75 12.61 14.99
CA GLY A 150 -22.28 12.63 16.35
C GLY A 150 -20.94 11.93 16.51
N TRP A 151 -20.50 11.89 17.75
CA TRP A 151 -19.25 11.24 18.17
C TRP A 151 -19.48 10.52 19.50
N GLU A 152 -18.62 9.61 19.84
CA GLU A 152 -18.65 8.88 21.10
C GLU A 152 -17.25 8.75 21.70
N MET A 153 -17.20 8.83 23.01
CA MET A 153 -16.05 8.50 23.83
C MET A 153 -16.56 7.76 25.08
N SER A 154 -16.38 6.45 25.12
CA SER A 154 -16.80 5.60 26.23
C SER A 154 -15.57 5.22 27.06
N PRO A 155 -15.49 5.63 28.35
CA PRO A 155 -14.33 5.33 29.18
C PRO A 155 -14.20 3.83 29.43
N GLN A 156 -13.00 3.33 29.39
CA GLN A 156 -12.68 1.92 29.64
C GLN A 156 -11.28 1.76 30.23
N THR A 157 -10.96 0.55 30.65
CA THR A 157 -9.62 0.15 31.05
C THR A 157 -9.18 -1.03 30.19
N VAL A 158 -8.05 -0.88 29.50
CA VAL A 158 -7.47 -1.92 28.67
C VAL A 158 -6.05 -2.16 29.16
N ASN A 159 -5.72 -3.40 29.49
CA ASN A 159 -4.40 -3.79 30.03
C ASN A 159 -3.93 -2.95 31.24
N GLY A 160 -4.88 -2.52 32.08
CA GLY A 160 -4.59 -1.65 33.24
C GLY A 160 -4.50 -0.15 32.92
N GLU A 161 -4.48 0.26 31.65
CA GLU A 161 -4.47 1.67 31.24
C GLU A 161 -5.92 2.19 31.10
N LYS A 162 -6.18 3.37 31.68
CA LYS A 162 -7.43 4.10 31.45
C LYS A 162 -7.39 4.71 30.06
N THR A 163 -8.41 4.45 29.26
CA THR A 163 -8.51 4.87 27.88
C THR A 163 -9.97 4.99 27.47
N TRP A 164 -10.24 5.21 26.18
CA TRP A 164 -11.57 5.36 25.62
C TRP A 164 -11.79 4.41 24.44
N GLN A 165 -13.01 3.91 24.30
CA GLN A 165 -13.52 3.52 22.99
C GLN A 165 -13.98 4.79 22.30
N VAL A 166 -13.53 5.05 21.06
CA VAL A 166 -13.79 6.32 20.39
C VAL A 166 -14.47 6.09 19.03
N GLY A 167 -15.37 6.99 18.63
CA GLY A 167 -16.03 6.84 17.34
C GLY A 167 -16.68 8.12 16.83
N ALA A 168 -17.01 8.12 15.54
CA ALA A 168 -17.78 9.16 14.88
C ALA A 168 -18.78 8.56 13.89
N SER A 169 -19.93 9.22 13.76
CA SER A 169 -20.99 8.81 12.83
C SER A 169 -21.32 9.95 11.87
N PHE A 170 -21.56 9.57 10.62
CA PHE A 170 -21.87 10.48 9.53
C PHE A 170 -23.16 10.04 8.84
N PHE A 171 -23.95 10.99 8.35
CA PHE A 171 -25.12 10.72 7.54
C PHE A 171 -24.69 10.09 6.20
N ALA A 172 -25.33 9.00 5.82
CA ALA A 172 -25.12 8.31 4.56
C ALA A 172 -26.42 8.33 3.72
N PRO A 173 -26.46 9.13 2.64
CA PRO A 173 -27.57 9.13 1.69
C PRO A 173 -27.82 7.76 1.06
N ALA A 174 -29.04 7.54 0.52
CA ALA A 174 -29.42 6.27 -0.07
C ALA A 174 -28.57 5.86 -1.29
N ASP A 175 -28.00 6.82 -1.98
CA ASP A 175 -27.15 6.66 -3.17
C ASP A 175 -25.65 6.74 -2.86
N GLU A 176 -25.25 6.72 -1.58
CA GLU A 176 -23.84 6.81 -1.17
C GLU A 176 -23.12 5.48 -1.37
N HIS A 177 -21.92 5.54 -1.92
CA HIS A 177 -21.01 4.42 -2.08
C HIS A 177 -19.66 4.76 -1.43
N TYR A 178 -18.99 3.74 -0.89
CA TYR A 178 -17.69 3.88 -0.24
C TYR A 178 -16.73 2.83 -0.76
N TYR A 179 -15.45 3.20 -0.84
CA TYR A 179 -14.37 2.35 -1.33
C TYR A 179 -13.11 2.58 -0.48
N GLY A 180 -12.17 1.64 -0.54
CA GLY A 180 -10.94 1.73 0.22
C GLY A 180 -10.97 0.88 1.49
N MET A 181 -10.49 1.41 2.60
CA MET A 181 -10.36 0.73 3.91
C MET A 181 -9.36 -0.43 3.93
N GLY A 182 -8.50 -0.55 2.89
CA GLY A 182 -7.46 -1.56 2.81
C GLY A 182 -7.88 -2.87 2.14
N GLN A 183 -7.21 -3.95 2.48
CA GLN A 183 -7.45 -5.28 1.96
C GLN A 183 -8.62 -5.93 2.68
N ASN A 184 -9.65 -6.27 1.92
CA ASN A 184 -10.87 -6.88 2.39
C ASN A 184 -11.25 -8.05 1.49
N GLN A 185 -11.22 -9.26 2.01
CA GLN A 185 -11.38 -10.51 1.27
C GLN A 185 -12.84 -11.04 1.23
N GLU A 186 -13.83 -10.27 1.68
CA GLU A 186 -15.19 -10.79 1.84
C GLU A 186 -15.96 -10.93 0.52
N SER A 187 -15.62 -10.15 -0.51
CA SER A 187 -16.40 -10.12 -1.75
C SER A 187 -15.68 -10.75 -2.93
N MET A 188 -16.44 -11.45 -3.77
CA MET A 188 -15.97 -11.99 -5.06
C MET A 188 -16.37 -11.11 -6.26
N SER A 189 -17.30 -10.19 -6.10
CA SER A 189 -17.84 -9.43 -7.25
C SER A 189 -18.24 -7.99 -6.92
N ALA A 190 -18.71 -7.73 -5.72
CA ALA A 190 -19.15 -6.40 -5.32
C ALA A 190 -17.97 -5.58 -4.81
N LEU A 191 -17.85 -4.36 -5.30
CA LEU A 191 -16.76 -3.45 -4.95
C LEU A 191 -17.12 -2.52 -3.80
N SER A 192 -18.31 -1.92 -3.85
CA SER A 192 -18.76 -0.95 -2.85
C SER A 192 -18.85 -1.56 -1.46
N LEU A 193 -18.36 -0.82 -0.48
CA LEU A 193 -18.46 -1.17 0.94
C LEU A 193 -19.84 -0.89 1.54
N ARG A 194 -20.75 -0.23 0.79
CA ARG A 194 -22.11 0.07 1.24
C ARG A 194 -22.82 -1.16 1.78
N GLY A 195 -23.45 -1.03 2.94
CA GLY A 195 -24.17 -2.11 3.60
C GLY A 195 -23.28 -3.12 4.34
N ARG A 196 -21.97 -2.87 4.44
CA ARG A 196 -21.02 -3.77 5.09
C ARG A 196 -20.57 -3.26 6.44
N ILE A 197 -20.16 -4.19 7.29
CA ILE A 197 -19.42 -3.94 8.53
C ILE A 197 -18.06 -4.57 8.35
N LEU A 198 -17.00 -3.77 8.46
CA LEU A 198 -15.62 -4.21 8.34
C LEU A 198 -14.91 -4.03 9.67
N ASP A 199 -14.15 -5.02 10.09
CA ASP A 199 -13.16 -4.88 11.14
C ASP A 199 -11.83 -4.48 10.49
N CYS A 200 -11.51 -3.19 10.54
CA CYS A 200 -10.26 -2.62 10.03
C CYS A 200 -9.16 -2.91 11.04
N LYS A 201 -8.58 -4.08 10.92
CA LYS A 201 -7.46 -4.59 11.70
C LYS A 201 -6.65 -5.55 10.84
N HIS A 202 -5.40 -5.78 11.21
CA HIS A 202 -4.62 -6.85 10.60
C HIS A 202 -5.06 -8.18 11.19
N TRP A 203 -5.32 -9.14 10.31
CA TRP A 203 -5.70 -10.49 10.70
C TRP A 203 -5.24 -11.48 9.64
N TYR A 204 -4.35 -12.39 10.02
CA TYR A 204 -3.74 -13.36 9.15
C TYR A 204 -4.72 -14.48 8.69
N ASP A 205 -5.54 -15.00 9.55
CA ASP A 205 -6.36 -16.21 9.32
C ASP A 205 -7.71 -15.92 8.65
N ALA A 206 -7.76 -15.02 7.69
CA ALA A 206 -8.98 -14.74 6.91
C ALA A 206 -9.13 -15.75 5.75
N PRO A 207 -10.35 -16.24 5.43
CA PRO A 207 -10.58 -17.30 4.42
C PRO A 207 -10.15 -17.02 2.99
N GLY A 208 -9.67 -15.89 2.67
CA GLY A 208 -9.21 -15.50 1.32
C GLY A 208 -7.87 -14.79 1.33
N GLY A 209 -7.10 -14.95 2.39
CA GLY A 209 -5.89 -14.22 2.67
C GLY A 209 -6.03 -13.30 3.86
N GLU A 210 -5.03 -12.48 4.12
CA GLU A 210 -5.00 -11.58 5.25
C GLU A 210 -5.95 -10.39 5.09
N SER A 211 -6.43 -9.87 6.21
CA SER A 211 -7.10 -8.58 6.29
C SER A 211 -6.09 -7.49 6.63
N VAL A 212 -6.02 -6.42 5.84
CA VAL A 212 -5.09 -5.29 6.02
C VAL A 212 -5.86 -3.99 6.15
N CYS A 213 -5.63 -3.28 7.25
CA CYS A 213 -6.30 -2.01 7.54
C CYS A 213 -5.52 -0.82 6.99
N VAL A 214 -6.09 -0.13 6.00
CA VAL A 214 -5.67 1.22 5.59
C VAL A 214 -6.87 2.14 5.75
N PRO A 215 -7.00 2.87 6.85
CA PRO A 215 -8.22 3.59 7.23
C PRO A 215 -8.41 4.89 6.43
N PHE A 216 -8.43 4.75 5.11
CA PHE A 216 -8.76 5.78 4.14
C PHE A 216 -9.95 5.30 3.30
N MET A 217 -11.08 5.98 3.46
CA MET A 217 -12.34 5.74 2.74
C MET A 217 -12.55 6.86 1.72
N VAL A 218 -12.95 6.50 0.50
CA VAL A 218 -13.26 7.46 -0.58
C VAL A 218 -14.69 7.30 -1.05
N SER A 219 -15.36 8.42 -1.32
CA SER A 219 -16.69 8.51 -1.91
C SER A 219 -16.64 9.11 -3.31
N PRO A 220 -17.42 8.59 -4.27
CA PRO A 220 -17.55 9.17 -5.61
C PRO A 220 -18.22 10.55 -5.59
N LYS A 221 -18.78 10.99 -4.47
CA LYS A 221 -19.31 12.35 -4.27
C LYS A 221 -18.23 13.42 -4.10
N GLY A 222 -16.94 13.06 -4.30
CA GLY A 222 -15.84 14.01 -4.35
C GLY A 222 -15.19 14.30 -3.01
N TYR A 223 -15.18 13.32 -2.09
CA TYR A 223 -14.48 13.42 -0.82
C TYR A 223 -13.87 12.11 -0.35
N GLY A 224 -12.96 12.19 0.61
CA GLY A 224 -12.44 11.06 1.37
C GLY A 224 -12.37 11.37 2.85
N ILE A 225 -12.42 10.31 3.66
CA ILE A 225 -12.18 10.38 5.11
C ILE A 225 -10.95 9.55 5.43
N VAL A 226 -9.98 10.16 6.10
CA VAL A 226 -8.86 9.47 6.74
C VAL A 226 -9.17 9.38 8.22
N TRP A 227 -9.28 8.16 8.74
CA TRP A 227 -9.48 7.92 10.17
C TRP A 227 -8.13 7.73 10.85
N ASP A 228 -7.73 8.69 11.68
CA ASP A 228 -6.41 8.77 12.29
C ASP A 228 -6.38 8.10 13.67
N ASN A 229 -6.60 6.78 13.69
CA ASN A 229 -6.48 5.96 14.90
C ASN A 229 -5.87 4.59 14.54
N PRO A 230 -4.74 4.18 15.16
CA PRO A 230 -4.06 2.92 14.83
C PRO A 230 -4.60 1.69 15.56
N SER A 231 -5.60 1.80 16.43
CA SER A 231 -6.21 0.62 17.04
C SER A 231 -7.15 -0.10 16.07
N ALA A 232 -7.54 -1.32 16.39
CA ALA A 232 -8.56 -2.03 15.64
C ALA A 232 -9.85 -1.18 15.60
N THR A 233 -10.38 -0.97 14.39
CA THR A 233 -11.50 -0.04 14.13
C THR A 233 -12.62 -0.76 13.38
N ARG A 234 -13.81 -0.74 13.92
CA ARG A 234 -15.02 -1.17 13.21
C ARG A 234 -15.51 -0.04 12.31
N PHE A 235 -15.64 -0.34 11.03
CA PHE A 235 -16.20 0.55 10.02
C PHE A 235 -17.57 0.01 9.57
N THR A 236 -18.63 0.79 9.76
CA THR A 236 -19.98 0.47 9.32
C THR A 236 -20.35 1.40 8.17
N ALA A 237 -20.61 0.85 6.99
CA ALA A 237 -20.78 1.61 5.75
C ALA A 237 -22.24 1.74 5.35
N ALA A 238 -22.82 2.90 5.49
CA ALA A 238 -24.18 3.25 5.05
C ALA A 238 -25.28 2.26 5.51
N ILE A 239 -25.21 1.80 6.75
CA ILE A 239 -26.25 0.98 7.38
C ILE A 239 -27.21 1.90 8.14
N ASN A 240 -28.52 1.73 7.93
CA ASN A 240 -29.57 2.57 8.53
C ASN A 240 -29.34 4.08 8.33
N GLY A 241 -28.86 4.47 7.15
CA GLY A 241 -28.58 5.87 6.82
C GLY A 241 -27.36 6.47 7.51
N GLN A 242 -26.49 5.64 8.07
CA GLN A 242 -25.28 6.07 8.79
C GLN A 242 -24.02 5.35 8.33
N THR A 243 -22.93 6.08 8.30
CA THR A 243 -21.57 5.53 8.22
C THR A 243 -20.87 5.84 9.53
N ARG A 244 -20.20 4.85 10.14
CA ARG A 244 -19.58 4.97 11.45
C ARG A 244 -18.20 4.37 11.48
N PHE A 245 -17.28 5.07 12.13
CA PHE A 245 -16.00 4.57 12.59
C PHE A 245 -16.02 4.41 14.10
N GLN A 246 -15.55 3.27 14.60
CA GLN A 246 -15.46 3.01 16.04
C GLN A 246 -14.17 2.26 16.33
N SER A 247 -13.23 2.92 16.96
CA SER A 247 -11.95 2.35 17.38
C SER A 247 -12.02 1.80 18.79
N ASN A 248 -11.42 0.63 18.99
CA ASN A 248 -11.44 -0.05 20.27
C ASN A 248 -10.70 0.74 21.36
N VAL A 249 -9.60 1.40 21.00
CA VAL A 249 -8.75 2.13 21.96
C VAL A 249 -8.34 3.48 21.36
N GLY A 250 -8.47 4.57 22.13
CA GLY A 250 -8.01 5.88 21.72
C GLY A 250 -8.15 6.91 22.84
N GLU A 251 -7.43 8.01 22.73
CA GLU A 251 -7.54 9.17 23.63
C GLU A 251 -8.42 10.26 23.03
N ARG A 252 -8.71 10.15 21.74
CA ARG A 252 -9.46 11.14 20.97
C ARG A 252 -10.10 10.52 19.74
N VAL A 253 -11.16 11.13 19.27
CA VAL A 253 -11.65 11.00 17.89
C VAL A 253 -10.75 11.90 17.03
N SER A 254 -10.16 11.37 15.97
CA SER A 254 -9.31 12.12 15.04
C SER A 254 -9.55 11.64 13.62
N PHE A 255 -9.93 12.57 12.72
CA PHE A 255 -10.13 12.24 11.32
C PHE A 255 -9.90 13.45 10.41
N PHE A 256 -9.53 13.16 9.16
CA PHE A 256 -9.40 14.18 8.13
C PHE A 256 -10.53 14.03 7.11
N VAL A 257 -11.03 15.16 6.63
CA VAL A 257 -11.91 15.25 5.46
C VAL A 257 -11.11 15.85 4.32
N ILE A 258 -11.01 15.12 3.21
CA ILE A 258 -10.30 15.53 2.00
C ILE A 258 -11.34 15.76 0.91
N THR A 259 -11.26 16.89 0.21
CA THR A 259 -12.09 17.19 -0.97
C THR A 259 -11.23 17.33 -2.22
N GLY A 260 -11.85 17.21 -3.40
CA GLY A 260 -11.20 17.44 -4.67
C GLY A 260 -12.21 17.73 -5.77
N LYS A 261 -11.77 18.41 -6.83
CA LYS A 261 -12.59 18.63 -8.03
C LYS A 261 -12.86 17.35 -8.81
N ASP A 262 -11.92 16.40 -8.71
CA ASP A 262 -11.95 15.08 -9.32
C ASP A 262 -11.19 14.07 -8.46
N VAL A 263 -11.15 12.82 -8.87
CA VAL A 263 -10.48 11.74 -8.16
C VAL A 263 -8.98 11.97 -8.03
N GLN A 264 -8.31 12.48 -9.05
CA GLN A 264 -6.88 12.76 -9.00
C GLN A 264 -6.54 13.82 -7.96
N ASP A 265 -7.39 14.85 -7.85
CA ASP A 265 -7.21 15.91 -6.86
C ASP A 265 -7.40 15.40 -5.42
N ILE A 266 -8.35 14.47 -5.19
CA ILE A 266 -8.52 13.79 -3.89
C ILE A 266 -7.25 13.02 -3.52
N TYR A 267 -6.70 12.21 -4.43
CA TYR A 267 -5.47 11.44 -4.17
C TYR A 267 -4.24 12.35 -4.06
N GLY A 268 -4.18 13.44 -4.81
CA GLY A 268 -3.15 14.46 -4.68
C GLY A 268 -3.15 15.12 -3.30
N ASN A 269 -4.33 15.41 -2.76
CA ASN A 269 -4.50 15.93 -1.41
C ASN A 269 -4.17 14.87 -0.34
N TYR A 270 -4.56 13.61 -0.56
CA TYR A 270 -4.15 12.50 0.29
C TYR A 270 -2.63 12.32 0.31
N ALA A 271 -1.97 12.37 -0.85
CA ALA A 271 -0.52 12.30 -0.95
C ALA A 271 0.20 13.49 -0.29
N ARG A 272 -0.41 14.69 -0.33
CA ARG A 272 0.10 15.87 0.39
C ARG A 272 0.05 15.65 1.89
N LEU A 273 -0.99 15.00 2.38
CA LEU A 273 -1.18 14.69 3.79
C LEU A 273 -0.26 13.56 4.28
N THR A 274 -0.14 12.48 3.52
CA THR A 274 0.45 11.20 3.95
C THR A 274 1.76 10.84 3.25
N GLY A 275 2.20 11.62 2.27
CA GLY A 275 3.39 11.39 1.47
C GLY A 275 3.08 10.84 0.07
N LYS A 276 3.92 11.19 -0.89
CA LYS A 276 3.81 10.73 -2.29
C LYS A 276 4.20 9.26 -2.41
N THR A 277 3.60 8.58 -3.37
CA THR A 277 4.01 7.23 -3.81
C THR A 277 5.24 7.34 -4.72
N PRO A 278 6.44 6.86 -4.35
CA PRO A 278 7.62 6.90 -5.21
C PRO A 278 7.46 5.99 -6.44
N ILE A 279 8.23 6.25 -7.49
CA ILE A 279 8.34 5.33 -8.62
C ILE A 279 9.31 4.21 -8.21
N PRO A 280 8.90 2.94 -8.18
CA PRO A 280 9.79 1.84 -7.85
C PRO A 280 10.85 1.62 -8.96
N PRO A 281 11.88 0.80 -8.72
CA PRO A 281 12.78 0.35 -9.79
C PRO A 281 11.97 -0.24 -10.96
N LYS A 282 12.41 0.00 -12.18
CA LYS A 282 11.68 -0.46 -13.39
C LYS A 282 11.46 -1.99 -13.40
N ALA A 283 12.38 -2.75 -12.81
CA ALA A 283 12.27 -4.19 -12.63
C ALA A 283 11.00 -4.65 -11.88
N ALA A 284 10.43 -3.81 -11.04
CA ALA A 284 9.17 -4.09 -10.33
C ALA A 284 7.97 -4.29 -11.27
N PHE A 285 8.04 -3.77 -12.48
CA PHE A 285 6.98 -3.90 -13.50
C PHE A 285 7.16 -5.13 -14.41
N GLY A 286 8.30 -5.81 -14.36
CA GLY A 286 8.53 -7.08 -15.04
C GLY A 286 7.98 -8.27 -14.25
N LEU A 287 8.43 -9.47 -14.62
CA LEU A 287 8.07 -10.70 -13.91
C LEU A 287 8.97 -10.87 -12.67
N ILE A 288 8.34 -11.22 -11.55
CA ILE A 288 8.99 -11.62 -10.31
C ILE A 288 8.75 -13.12 -10.12
N GLN A 289 9.81 -13.92 -10.20
CA GLN A 289 9.75 -15.37 -10.01
C GLN A 289 10.07 -15.74 -8.57
N SER A 290 9.14 -16.39 -7.92
CA SER A 290 9.23 -16.84 -6.52
C SER A 290 8.53 -18.17 -6.32
N LYS A 291 8.90 -18.88 -5.28
CA LYS A 291 8.15 -19.98 -4.66
C LYS A 291 8.58 -20.16 -3.21
N ALA A 292 7.77 -20.82 -2.41
CA ALA A 292 8.11 -21.28 -1.08
C ALA A 292 8.51 -22.78 -1.17
N ARG A 293 9.80 -23.14 -1.37
CA ARG A 293 10.99 -22.28 -1.57
C ARG A 293 11.94 -22.90 -2.62
N TYR A 294 12.91 -22.15 -3.09
CA TYR A 294 14.09 -22.70 -3.73
C TYR A 294 15.05 -23.19 -2.63
N GLU A 295 15.38 -24.49 -2.66
CA GLU A 295 16.12 -25.13 -1.58
C GLU A 295 17.65 -24.96 -1.69
N SER A 296 18.15 -24.50 -2.84
CA SER A 296 19.58 -24.32 -3.03
C SER A 296 19.89 -23.21 -4.04
N GLN A 297 21.11 -22.72 -3.97
CA GLN A 297 21.72 -21.81 -4.95
C GLN A 297 21.64 -22.39 -6.37
N ASP A 298 21.93 -23.69 -6.53
CA ASP A 298 21.89 -24.36 -7.83
C ASP A 298 20.49 -24.39 -8.43
N GLU A 299 19.46 -24.55 -7.58
CA GLU A 299 18.08 -24.51 -8.05
C GLU A 299 17.70 -23.10 -8.54
N VAL A 300 18.05 -22.05 -7.81
CA VAL A 300 17.87 -20.65 -8.22
C VAL A 300 18.52 -20.41 -9.59
N MET A 301 19.79 -20.80 -9.73
CA MET A 301 20.54 -20.62 -10.96
C MET A 301 19.97 -21.43 -12.14
N ARG A 302 19.54 -22.65 -11.88
CA ARG A 302 18.89 -23.51 -12.89
C ARG A 302 17.60 -22.85 -13.41
N VAL A 303 16.75 -22.36 -12.52
CA VAL A 303 15.48 -21.70 -12.91
C VAL A 303 15.78 -20.42 -13.69
N ALA A 304 16.66 -19.57 -13.22
CA ALA A 304 17.05 -18.33 -13.91
C ALA A 304 17.62 -18.60 -15.32
N SER A 305 18.50 -19.58 -15.43
CA SER A 305 19.08 -19.99 -16.71
C SER A 305 18.03 -20.55 -17.67
N THR A 306 17.04 -21.31 -17.15
CA THR A 306 15.95 -21.87 -17.95
C THR A 306 15.06 -20.76 -18.53
N TYR A 307 14.77 -19.70 -17.76
CA TYR A 307 14.05 -18.52 -18.28
C TYR A 307 14.76 -17.93 -19.51
N ARG A 308 16.07 -17.73 -19.42
CA ARG A 308 16.88 -17.18 -20.53
C ARG A 308 16.95 -18.14 -21.71
N GLN A 309 17.15 -19.45 -21.46
CA GLN A 309 17.18 -20.49 -22.53
C GLN A 309 15.87 -20.61 -23.28
N LYS A 310 14.75 -20.50 -22.57
CA LYS A 310 13.40 -20.53 -23.18
C LYS A 310 13.00 -19.20 -23.81
N GLY A 311 13.77 -18.14 -23.63
CA GLY A 311 13.46 -16.80 -24.13
C GLY A 311 12.33 -16.09 -23.38
N TYR A 312 11.98 -16.53 -22.18
CA TYR A 312 11.00 -15.85 -21.34
C TYR A 312 11.64 -14.69 -20.58
N PRO A 313 11.12 -13.46 -20.72
CA PRO A 313 11.59 -12.34 -19.93
C PRO A 313 11.41 -12.57 -18.43
N LEU A 314 12.40 -12.10 -17.63
CA LEU A 314 12.38 -12.16 -16.17
C LEU A 314 13.25 -11.05 -15.59
N ASP A 315 12.76 -10.33 -14.60
CA ASP A 315 13.49 -9.26 -13.93
C ASP A 315 13.99 -9.61 -12.54
N ILE A 316 13.21 -10.37 -11.76
CA ILE A 316 13.55 -10.58 -10.35
C ILE A 316 13.43 -12.07 -9.98
N MET A 317 14.48 -12.60 -9.36
CA MET A 317 14.47 -13.88 -8.66
C MET A 317 14.34 -13.66 -7.16
N VAL A 318 13.54 -14.49 -6.49
CA VAL A 318 13.28 -14.38 -5.06
C VAL A 318 13.86 -15.59 -4.32
N VAL A 319 14.59 -15.34 -3.24
CA VAL A 319 14.98 -16.34 -2.24
C VAL A 319 14.08 -16.18 -1.04
N ASP A 320 13.25 -17.18 -0.81
CA ASP A 320 12.27 -17.23 0.28
C ASP A 320 12.88 -17.86 1.53
N TRP A 321 12.12 -17.89 2.61
CA TRP A 321 12.48 -18.37 3.96
C TRP A 321 13.27 -19.67 4.02
N PHE A 322 13.78 -20.02 5.22
CA PHE A 322 14.65 -21.20 5.48
C PHE A 322 15.96 -21.27 4.66
N TYR A 323 16.42 -20.16 4.08
CA TYR A 323 17.77 -20.05 3.57
C TYR A 323 18.82 -19.82 4.70
N TRP A 324 18.32 -19.54 5.90
CA TRP A 324 19.10 -19.33 7.13
C TRP A 324 19.31 -20.61 7.92
N THR A 325 20.32 -20.61 8.79
CA THR A 325 20.58 -21.73 9.69
C THR A 325 19.51 -21.84 10.79
N ARG A 326 18.96 -20.69 11.21
CA ARG A 326 17.91 -20.57 12.24
C ARG A 326 17.14 -19.28 12.06
N MET A 327 15.85 -19.27 12.39
CA MET A 327 15.01 -18.07 12.34
C MET A 327 15.59 -16.93 13.21
N GLY A 328 15.74 -15.75 12.63
CA GLY A 328 16.33 -14.59 13.32
C GLY A 328 17.84 -14.63 13.50
N GLN A 329 18.53 -15.64 12.96
CA GLN A 329 19.98 -15.71 12.96
C GLN A 329 20.59 -14.65 12.02
N LEU A 330 19.81 -14.18 11.05
CA LEU A 330 20.23 -13.22 10.02
C LEU A 330 21.54 -13.64 9.36
N ASP A 331 21.59 -14.91 8.94
CA ASP A 331 22.71 -15.51 8.21
C ASP A 331 22.17 -16.22 6.95
N ILE A 332 23.09 -16.70 6.14
CA ILE A 332 22.80 -17.53 4.96
C ILE A 332 23.45 -18.87 5.19
N ASP A 333 22.65 -19.95 5.12
CA ASP A 333 23.17 -21.31 5.31
C ASP A 333 24.13 -21.71 4.18
N PRO A 334 25.42 -21.88 4.45
CA PRO A 334 26.40 -22.22 3.43
C PRO A 334 26.19 -23.60 2.81
N ALA A 335 25.42 -24.49 3.47
CA ALA A 335 25.08 -25.79 2.89
C ALA A 335 24.07 -25.65 1.73
N GLN A 336 23.21 -24.64 1.77
CA GLN A 336 22.22 -24.37 0.74
C GLN A 336 22.72 -23.32 -0.27
N PHE A 337 23.39 -22.30 0.21
CA PHE A 337 23.91 -21.16 -0.59
C PHE A 337 25.40 -20.94 -0.30
N PRO A 338 26.28 -21.75 -0.90
CA PRO A 338 27.72 -21.69 -0.60
C PRO A 338 28.43 -20.42 -1.12
N ASP A 339 27.92 -19.79 -2.17
CA ASP A 339 28.48 -18.57 -2.77
C ASP A 339 27.35 -17.61 -3.20
N PRO A 340 26.67 -16.97 -2.25
CA PRO A 340 25.56 -16.06 -2.57
C PRO A 340 26.01 -14.81 -3.34
N GLU A 341 27.22 -14.30 -3.12
CA GLU A 341 27.79 -13.18 -3.88
C GLU A 341 27.98 -13.55 -5.36
N GLY A 342 28.59 -14.71 -5.63
CA GLY A 342 28.76 -15.21 -7.00
C GLY A 342 27.44 -15.53 -7.69
N MET A 343 26.45 -16.06 -6.96
CA MET A 343 25.11 -16.26 -7.46
C MET A 343 24.48 -14.94 -7.89
N ASN A 344 24.42 -13.95 -6.99
CA ASN A 344 23.84 -12.65 -7.27
C ASN A 344 24.55 -11.95 -8.44
N LYS A 345 25.90 -12.02 -8.50
CA LYS A 345 26.62 -11.48 -9.63
C LYS A 345 26.20 -12.12 -10.96
N LYS A 346 26.06 -13.45 -11.02
CA LYS A 346 25.62 -14.15 -12.24
C LYS A 346 24.18 -13.78 -12.63
N LEU A 347 23.28 -13.59 -11.66
CA LEU A 347 21.92 -13.10 -11.90
C LEU A 347 21.93 -11.67 -12.46
N HIS A 348 22.75 -10.78 -11.89
CA HIS A 348 22.93 -9.42 -12.43
C HIS A 348 23.51 -9.42 -13.84
N ASP A 349 24.50 -10.29 -14.12
CA ASP A 349 25.08 -10.44 -15.47
C ASP A 349 24.02 -10.91 -16.51
N MET A 350 22.98 -11.62 -16.05
CA MET A 350 21.81 -11.99 -16.86
C MET A 350 20.74 -10.88 -16.91
N GLY A 351 20.96 -9.71 -16.31
CA GLY A 351 20.01 -8.61 -16.23
C GLY A 351 18.85 -8.85 -15.27
N MET A 352 19.04 -9.70 -14.27
CA MET A 352 18.06 -9.96 -13.21
C MET A 352 18.49 -9.29 -11.91
N GLN A 353 17.52 -8.93 -11.07
CA GLN A 353 17.70 -8.46 -9.70
C GLN A 353 17.21 -9.53 -8.72
N THR A 354 17.48 -9.34 -7.44
CA THR A 354 17.13 -10.33 -6.42
C THR A 354 16.38 -9.73 -5.23
N ILE A 355 15.41 -10.49 -4.74
CA ILE A 355 14.71 -10.23 -3.48
C ILE A 355 15.03 -11.38 -2.52
N ILE A 356 15.20 -11.10 -1.22
CA ILE A 356 15.40 -12.10 -0.18
C ILE A 356 14.46 -11.85 1.00
N SER A 357 13.84 -12.91 1.50
CA SER A 357 12.89 -12.87 2.62
C SER A 357 13.59 -12.56 3.95
N ILE A 358 13.06 -11.64 4.73
CA ILE A 358 13.56 -11.25 6.06
C ILE A 358 12.36 -11.19 7.00
N TRP A 359 12.44 -11.94 8.10
CA TRP A 359 11.37 -12.06 9.08
C TRP A 359 11.70 -11.33 10.37
N PRO A 360 10.73 -10.69 11.04
CA PRO A 360 10.94 -9.93 12.27
C PRO A 360 11.00 -10.80 13.54
N ARG A 361 11.16 -12.11 13.39
CA ARG A 361 11.14 -13.10 14.49
C ARG A 361 12.51 -13.61 14.83
N PHE A 362 12.74 -13.87 16.13
CA PHE A 362 14.01 -14.33 16.66
C PHE A 362 13.80 -15.50 17.61
N GLU A 363 14.27 -16.70 17.24
CA GLU A 363 14.23 -17.87 18.10
C GLU A 363 15.05 -17.66 19.39
N THR A 364 14.56 -18.17 20.54
CA THR A 364 15.22 -18.05 21.85
C THR A 364 16.63 -18.64 21.85
N ALA A 365 16.86 -19.69 21.07
CA ALA A 365 18.19 -20.31 20.90
C ALA A 365 19.05 -19.60 19.83
N GLY A 366 18.56 -18.51 19.21
CA GLY A 366 19.29 -17.75 18.20
C GLY A 366 20.33 -16.84 18.82
N ARG A 367 21.41 -16.52 18.05
CA ARG A 367 22.54 -15.71 18.56
C ARG A 367 22.17 -14.29 18.96
N TYR A 368 21.09 -13.74 18.41
CA TYR A 368 20.69 -12.35 18.65
C TYR A 368 19.62 -12.19 19.73
N TYR A 369 18.98 -13.27 20.15
CA TYR A 369 17.85 -13.19 21.08
C TYR A 369 18.23 -12.49 22.39
N ASN A 370 19.30 -12.95 23.07
CA ASN A 370 19.73 -12.36 24.33
C ASN A 370 20.19 -10.91 24.21
N GLU A 371 20.77 -10.53 23.04
CA GLU A 371 21.14 -9.14 22.77
C GLU A 371 19.89 -8.26 22.64
N LEU A 372 18.88 -8.73 21.91
CA LEU A 372 17.64 -7.99 21.69
C LEU A 372 16.84 -7.85 22.98
N ASP A 373 16.77 -8.91 23.78
CA ASP A 373 16.12 -8.89 25.07
C ASP A 373 16.78 -7.90 26.03
N ALA A 374 18.11 -7.99 26.20
CA ALA A 374 18.90 -7.09 27.06
C ALA A 374 18.78 -5.61 26.65
N LYS A 375 18.59 -5.33 25.36
CA LYS A 375 18.38 -3.96 24.84
C LYS A 375 16.92 -3.50 24.92
N GLY A 376 15.99 -4.36 25.29
CA GLY A 376 14.57 -4.05 25.29
C GLY A 376 14.01 -3.81 23.86
N TYR A 377 14.52 -4.52 22.87
CA TYR A 377 14.16 -4.35 21.45
C TYR A 377 13.07 -5.31 20.97
N MET A 378 12.50 -6.11 21.88
CA MET A 378 11.44 -7.07 21.58
C MET A 378 10.13 -6.67 22.25
N LEU A 379 9.02 -7.19 21.73
CA LEU A 379 7.71 -7.02 22.36
C LEU A 379 7.73 -7.55 23.80
N LYS A 380 7.03 -6.83 24.67
CA LYS A 380 6.94 -7.13 26.10
C LYS A 380 5.51 -7.55 26.48
N ASP A 381 5.39 -8.36 27.53
CA ASP A 381 4.13 -8.55 28.24
C ASP A 381 3.84 -7.38 29.20
N LYS A 382 2.72 -7.46 29.92
CA LYS A 382 2.30 -6.45 30.91
C LYS A 382 3.26 -6.31 32.11
N ASP A 383 4.09 -7.30 32.38
CA ASP A 383 5.04 -7.34 33.48
C ASP A 383 6.45 -6.89 33.01
N GLY A 384 6.59 -6.54 31.75
CA GLY A 384 7.83 -6.05 31.14
C GLY A 384 8.79 -7.16 30.69
N ASN A 385 8.38 -8.42 30.71
CA ASN A 385 9.17 -9.52 30.21
C ASN A 385 9.06 -9.61 28.69
N THR A 386 10.12 -10.06 28.03
CA THR A 386 10.06 -10.34 26.59
C THR A 386 9.06 -11.45 26.31
N GLN A 387 8.17 -11.22 25.35
CA GLN A 387 7.26 -12.22 24.87
C GLN A 387 8.02 -13.20 23.96
N ASP A 388 8.29 -14.41 24.47
CA ASP A 388 9.11 -15.43 23.81
C ASP A 388 8.36 -16.74 23.51
N GLY A 389 7.12 -16.88 24.00
CA GLY A 389 6.29 -18.06 23.85
C GLY A 389 5.62 -18.22 22.49
N LEU A 390 6.04 -17.47 21.48
CA LEU A 390 5.45 -17.51 20.15
C LEU A 390 5.89 -18.77 19.42
N PRO A 391 4.97 -19.68 19.05
CA PRO A 391 5.33 -20.89 18.34
C PRO A 391 5.82 -20.57 16.92
N PHE A 392 7.01 -20.99 16.58
CA PHE A 392 7.52 -21.03 15.20
C PHE A 392 7.22 -22.36 14.53
N ARG A 393 7.29 -23.39 15.33
CA ARG A 393 6.96 -24.79 15.10
C ARG A 393 6.60 -25.36 16.46
N SER A 394 6.07 -26.58 16.47
CA SER A 394 5.69 -27.26 17.72
C SER A 394 6.82 -27.38 18.75
N ASP A 395 8.06 -27.31 18.33
CA ASP A 395 9.28 -27.52 19.14
C ASP A 395 10.15 -26.26 19.34
N ARG A 396 9.74 -25.10 18.80
CA ARG A 396 10.56 -23.86 18.82
C ARG A 396 9.73 -22.68 19.26
N THR A 397 10.35 -21.83 20.07
CA THR A 397 9.79 -20.59 20.57
C THR A 397 10.70 -19.42 20.27
N GLY A 398 10.16 -18.22 20.24
CA GLY A 398 10.91 -17.00 20.00
C GLY A 398 10.06 -15.78 20.21
N GLY A 399 10.66 -14.61 20.00
CA GLY A 399 10.02 -13.32 20.17
C GLY A 399 10.02 -12.50 18.89
N LEU A 400 9.23 -11.46 18.89
CA LEU A 400 9.08 -10.50 17.79
C LEU A 400 9.83 -9.21 18.12
N ILE A 401 10.58 -8.66 17.16
CA ILE A 401 11.23 -7.36 17.33
C ILE A 401 10.19 -6.22 17.36
N ASP A 402 10.38 -5.28 18.28
CA ASP A 402 9.55 -4.08 18.36
C ASP A 402 10.00 -3.02 17.32
N SER A 403 9.43 -3.07 16.15
CA SER A 403 9.71 -2.08 15.11
C SER A 403 9.12 -0.70 15.37
N THR A 404 8.33 -0.51 16.44
CA THR A 404 7.93 0.84 16.86
C THR A 404 9.08 1.57 17.57
N ASN A 405 10.08 0.83 18.08
CA ASN A 405 11.31 1.38 18.65
C ASN A 405 12.31 1.77 17.54
N PRO A 406 12.65 3.06 17.37
CA PRO A 406 13.59 3.49 16.33
C PRO A 406 14.99 2.85 16.42
N ALA A 407 15.46 2.58 17.66
CA ALA A 407 16.77 1.93 17.86
C ALA A 407 16.73 0.45 17.46
N ALA A 408 15.63 -0.25 17.74
CA ALA A 408 15.41 -1.63 17.29
C ALA A 408 15.33 -1.72 15.76
N ARG A 409 14.59 -0.82 15.09
CA ARG A 409 14.55 -0.75 13.62
C ARG A 409 15.93 -0.54 13.00
N LYS A 410 16.70 0.40 13.56
CA LYS A 410 18.05 0.68 13.08
C LYS A 410 18.95 -0.55 13.22
N TRP A 411 18.95 -1.18 14.40
CA TRP A 411 19.71 -2.39 14.69
C TRP A 411 19.34 -3.51 13.70
N PHE A 412 18.05 -3.73 13.50
CA PHE A 412 17.56 -4.81 12.63
C PHE A 412 18.01 -4.62 11.18
N PHE A 413 17.82 -3.42 10.65
CA PHE A 413 18.28 -3.12 9.30
C PHE A 413 19.82 -3.28 9.17
N GLU A 414 20.61 -2.76 10.13
CA GLU A 414 22.07 -2.88 10.10
C GLU A 414 22.51 -4.34 10.07
N LYS A 415 21.91 -5.20 10.88
CA LYS A 415 22.21 -6.65 10.88
C LYS A 415 21.78 -7.34 9.59
N ALA A 416 20.60 -7.04 9.09
CA ALA A 416 20.11 -7.58 7.81
C ALA A 416 20.95 -7.07 6.63
N ARG A 417 21.34 -5.79 6.64
CA ARG A 417 22.25 -5.21 5.65
C ARG A 417 23.59 -5.93 5.63
N ASP A 418 24.26 -5.99 6.77
CA ASP A 418 25.67 -6.45 6.85
C ASP A 418 25.80 -7.95 6.60
N ASN A 419 24.83 -8.73 7.03
CA ASN A 419 24.89 -10.20 6.96
C ASN A 419 24.21 -10.78 5.71
N ILE A 420 23.20 -10.10 5.15
CA ILE A 420 22.36 -10.61 4.05
C ILE A 420 22.48 -9.72 2.81
N LEU A 421 22.00 -8.46 2.90
CA LEU A 421 21.90 -7.60 1.71
C LEU A 421 23.28 -7.25 1.11
N ALA A 422 24.33 -7.17 1.94
CA ALA A 422 25.70 -6.94 1.48
C ALA A 422 26.26 -8.14 0.68
N ARG A 423 25.60 -9.31 0.69
CA ARG A 423 25.94 -10.47 -0.13
C ARG A 423 25.43 -10.35 -1.58
N GLY A 424 25.05 -9.14 -2.00
CA GLY A 424 24.64 -8.85 -3.37
C GLY A 424 23.13 -8.87 -3.61
N PHE A 425 22.31 -9.16 -2.61
CA PHE A 425 20.86 -9.05 -2.74
C PHE A 425 20.42 -7.60 -2.89
N ASP A 426 19.45 -7.37 -3.78
CA ASP A 426 19.03 -6.02 -4.15
C ASP A 426 17.98 -5.46 -3.21
N TYR A 427 17.01 -6.29 -2.81
CA TYR A 427 15.84 -5.84 -2.07
C TYR A 427 15.42 -6.85 -1.00
N PRO A 428 14.91 -6.37 0.15
CA PRO A 428 14.28 -7.22 1.15
C PRO A 428 12.83 -7.52 0.79
N TRP A 429 12.40 -8.73 1.13
CA TRP A 429 11.01 -9.08 1.33
C TRP A 429 10.75 -9.15 2.83
N LEU A 430 9.99 -8.20 3.35
CA LEU A 430 9.59 -8.14 4.75
C LEU A 430 8.27 -8.92 4.89
N ASP A 431 8.41 -10.17 5.26
CA ASP A 431 7.28 -11.02 5.57
C ASP A 431 6.85 -10.85 7.03
N GLU A 432 5.64 -11.25 7.39
CA GLU A 432 5.05 -11.09 8.73
C GLU A 432 5.07 -9.63 9.25
N THR A 433 4.79 -8.69 8.37
CA THR A 433 4.81 -7.26 8.71
C THR A 433 3.55 -6.77 9.42
N GLU A 434 2.51 -7.58 9.59
CA GLU A 434 1.27 -7.21 10.28
C GLU A 434 1.39 -6.96 11.79
N PRO A 435 2.15 -7.56 12.66
CA PRO A 435 2.74 -8.89 12.74
C PRO A 435 1.66 -9.98 12.88
N ASP A 436 2.01 -11.22 12.51
CA ASP A 436 1.15 -12.41 12.51
C ASP A 436 0.47 -12.73 13.85
N LEU A 437 0.90 -12.09 14.88
CA LEU A 437 0.35 -12.19 16.22
C LEU A 437 -0.59 -11.04 16.48
N VAL A 438 -1.73 -11.34 17.01
CA VAL A 438 -2.59 -10.31 17.60
C VAL A 438 -1.83 -9.72 18.79
N PRO A 439 -1.39 -8.46 18.75
CA PRO A 439 -0.58 -7.86 19.81
C PRO A 439 -1.39 -7.52 21.06
N THR A 440 -2.58 -8.10 21.21
CA THR A 440 -3.47 -7.94 22.35
C THR A 440 -2.78 -8.39 23.64
N GLY A 441 -2.71 -7.50 24.62
CA GLY A 441 -2.02 -7.77 25.88
C GLY A 441 -0.49 -7.67 25.81
N LEU A 442 0.07 -7.37 24.62
CA LEU A 442 1.49 -7.09 24.44
C LEU A 442 1.76 -5.58 24.39
N PHE A 443 3.02 -5.19 24.58
CA PHE A 443 3.43 -3.81 24.61
C PHE A 443 4.58 -3.56 23.63
N TYR A 444 4.39 -2.54 22.82
CA TYR A 444 5.41 -1.85 22.05
C TYR A 444 6.08 -0.76 22.89
N SER A 445 7.19 -0.23 22.44
CA SER A 445 7.83 0.94 23.06
C SER A 445 6.96 2.21 23.03
N VAL A 446 6.02 2.29 22.09
CA VAL A 446 5.06 3.40 21.96
C VAL A 446 3.78 3.23 22.78
N GLY A 447 3.55 2.06 23.41
CA GLY A 447 2.38 1.74 24.23
C GLY A 447 1.77 0.37 23.92
N SER A 448 0.55 0.12 24.42
CA SER A 448 -0.07 -1.19 24.27
C SER A 448 -0.35 -1.56 22.82
N GLY A 449 -0.23 -2.86 22.52
CA GLY A 449 -0.56 -3.41 21.20
C GLY A 449 -2.03 -3.20 20.83
N ASP A 450 -2.94 -3.17 21.80
CA ASP A 450 -4.34 -2.87 21.55
C ASP A 450 -4.54 -1.45 21.01
N ARG A 451 -3.73 -0.49 21.47
CA ARG A 451 -3.76 0.91 21.01
C ARG A 451 -3.11 1.07 19.62
N TYR A 452 -2.02 0.35 19.37
CA TYR A 452 -1.18 0.51 18.17
C TYR A 452 -1.22 -0.69 17.23
N HIS A 453 -2.33 -1.45 17.24
CA HIS A 453 -2.51 -2.70 16.51
C HIS A 453 -2.10 -2.61 15.03
N ASN A 454 -2.54 -1.57 14.33
CA ASN A 454 -2.33 -1.41 12.89
C ASN A 454 -1.06 -0.62 12.53
N LEU A 455 -0.27 -0.17 13.50
CA LEU A 455 0.88 0.72 13.24
C LEU A 455 2.11 -0.03 12.72
N TYR A 456 2.32 -1.25 13.18
CA TYR A 456 3.55 -2.00 12.97
C TYR A 456 4.01 -2.07 11.51
N PRO A 457 3.16 -2.41 10.51
CA PRO A 457 3.58 -2.50 9.11
C PRO A 457 4.18 -1.19 8.58
N LEU A 458 3.58 -0.06 8.92
CA LEU A 458 4.10 1.22 8.47
C LEU A 458 5.53 1.46 8.97
N VAL A 459 5.73 1.39 10.29
CA VAL A 459 7.03 1.73 10.89
C VAL A 459 8.11 0.70 10.58
N HIS A 460 7.72 -0.56 10.41
CA HIS A 460 8.63 -1.62 10.03
C HIS A 460 9.17 -1.42 8.60
N VAL A 461 8.27 -1.21 7.64
CA VAL A 461 8.61 -1.00 6.23
C VAL A 461 9.37 0.31 6.03
N GLU A 462 8.94 1.41 6.68
CA GLU A 462 9.69 2.68 6.67
C GLU A 462 11.12 2.51 7.19
N GLY A 463 11.28 1.75 8.28
CA GLY A 463 12.59 1.51 8.87
C GLY A 463 13.58 0.89 7.86
N PHE A 464 13.12 -0.01 7.02
CA PHE A 464 13.94 -0.59 5.93
C PHE A 464 14.06 0.35 4.74
N SER A 465 12.98 0.93 4.26
CA SER A 465 12.98 1.80 3.08
C SER A 465 13.88 3.03 3.25
N ASP A 466 13.78 3.72 4.38
CA ASP A 466 14.58 4.91 4.68
C ASP A 466 16.07 4.58 4.83
N GLN A 467 16.38 3.48 5.50
CA GLN A 467 17.76 3.09 5.70
C GLN A 467 18.38 2.50 4.43
N MET A 468 17.63 1.82 3.56
CA MET A 468 18.10 1.43 2.23
C MET A 468 18.44 2.65 1.39
N ARG A 469 17.56 3.67 1.40
CA ARG A 469 17.82 4.95 0.72
C ARG A 469 19.07 5.65 1.26
N ALA A 470 19.28 5.64 2.56
CA ALA A 470 20.48 6.20 3.18
C ALA A 470 21.75 5.39 2.83
N TRP A 471 21.65 4.06 2.79
CA TRP A 471 22.77 3.16 2.44
C TRP A 471 23.17 3.25 0.96
N LYS A 472 22.16 3.27 0.06
CA LYS A 472 22.39 3.35 -1.39
C LYS A 472 21.66 4.56 -1.98
N PRO A 473 22.12 5.81 -1.71
CA PRO A 473 21.34 7.02 -2.04
C PRO A 473 21.15 7.29 -3.55
N LYS A 474 21.90 6.56 -4.39
CA LYS A 474 21.77 6.61 -5.86
C LYS A 474 20.90 5.48 -6.42
N ARG A 475 20.32 4.64 -5.57
CA ARG A 475 19.50 3.50 -5.99
C ARG A 475 18.16 3.52 -5.25
N ARG A 476 17.06 3.42 -6.00
CA ARG A 476 15.71 3.34 -5.43
C ARG A 476 15.61 2.17 -4.47
N ALA A 477 15.15 2.46 -3.26
CA ALA A 477 14.71 1.42 -2.34
C ALA A 477 13.45 0.78 -2.88
N MET A 478 13.35 -0.52 -2.71
CA MET A 478 12.12 -1.28 -2.92
C MET A 478 12.03 -2.32 -1.79
N VAL A 479 10.84 -2.52 -1.29
CA VAL A 479 10.52 -3.51 -0.28
C VAL A 479 9.32 -4.29 -0.78
N LEU A 480 9.32 -5.60 -0.65
CA LEU A 480 8.10 -6.39 -0.78
C LEU A 480 7.54 -6.57 0.62
N ALA A 481 6.29 -6.14 0.87
CA ALA A 481 5.69 -6.13 2.21
C ALA A 481 4.29 -6.73 2.20
N ARG A 482 3.97 -7.56 3.24
CA ARG A 482 2.70 -8.27 3.34
C ARG A 482 1.56 -7.36 3.79
N ALA A 483 1.82 -6.44 4.71
CA ALA A 483 0.80 -5.57 5.28
C ALA A 483 1.14 -4.09 5.09
N ALA A 484 0.11 -3.24 5.15
CA ALA A 484 0.19 -1.80 5.02
C ALA A 484 -0.67 -1.11 6.09
N TYR A 485 -0.38 0.14 6.36
CA TYR A 485 -1.21 1.03 7.16
C TYR A 485 -1.30 2.40 6.47
N LEU A 486 -2.06 3.32 7.04
CA LEU A 486 -2.17 4.70 6.56
C LEU A 486 -0.79 5.34 6.30
N GLY A 487 -0.55 5.79 5.08
CA GLY A 487 0.72 6.39 4.67
C GLY A 487 1.77 5.41 4.13
N SER A 488 1.51 4.10 4.12
CA SER A 488 2.49 3.10 3.64
C SER A 488 2.89 3.27 2.18
N GLN A 489 2.06 3.90 1.34
CA GLN A 489 2.41 4.17 -0.07
C GLN A 489 3.71 4.99 -0.22
N ARG A 490 4.07 5.83 0.77
CA ARG A 490 5.27 6.67 0.71
C ARG A 490 6.58 5.90 0.80
N THR A 491 6.52 4.65 1.25
CA THR A 491 7.70 3.78 1.35
C THR A 491 8.17 3.25 -0.01
N GLY A 492 7.33 3.31 -1.05
CA GLY A 492 7.61 2.71 -2.35
C GLY A 492 7.56 1.18 -2.34
N ALA A 493 6.98 0.58 -1.31
CA ALA A 493 6.84 -0.86 -1.20
C ALA A 493 5.85 -1.43 -2.23
N LEU A 494 6.14 -2.66 -2.67
CA LEU A 494 5.20 -3.53 -3.36
C LEU A 494 4.43 -4.34 -2.30
N PHE A 495 3.12 -4.43 -2.45
CA PHE A 495 2.27 -5.16 -1.52
C PHE A 495 1.59 -6.34 -2.22
N TRP A 496 1.34 -7.41 -1.47
CA TRP A 496 0.62 -8.59 -1.99
C TRP A 496 -0.45 -9.08 -1.02
N SER A 497 -1.29 -9.99 -1.52
CA SER A 497 -2.51 -10.45 -0.85
C SER A 497 -2.32 -11.42 0.30
N SER A 498 -1.07 -11.68 0.75
CA SER A 498 -0.77 -12.70 1.75
C SER A 498 -1.06 -14.15 1.29
N ASP A 499 -1.16 -15.09 2.20
CA ASP A 499 -1.20 -16.55 2.00
C ASP A 499 -2.57 -17.05 1.53
N ILE A 500 -2.98 -16.61 0.36
CA ILE A 500 -4.26 -16.96 -0.24
C ILE A 500 -4.29 -18.41 -0.78
N HIS A 501 -5.47 -19.00 -0.79
CA HIS A 501 -5.67 -20.36 -1.27
C HIS A 501 -5.59 -20.46 -2.79
N SER A 502 -5.13 -21.60 -3.29
CA SER A 502 -5.09 -21.93 -4.73
C SER A 502 -6.47 -22.38 -5.21
N THR A 503 -7.47 -21.46 -5.18
CA THR A 503 -8.87 -21.75 -5.56
C THR A 503 -9.44 -20.66 -6.48
N TRP A 504 -10.50 -21.01 -7.22
CA TRP A 504 -11.22 -20.06 -8.06
C TRP A 504 -11.89 -18.95 -7.25
N GLU A 505 -12.40 -19.26 -6.05
CA GLU A 505 -12.96 -18.28 -5.14
C GLU A 505 -11.91 -17.28 -4.64
N ALA A 506 -10.71 -17.75 -4.34
CA ALA A 506 -9.61 -16.88 -3.95
C ALA A 506 -9.23 -15.96 -5.12
N LEU A 507 -9.11 -16.47 -6.35
CA LEU A 507 -8.90 -15.64 -7.53
C LEU A 507 -10.00 -14.59 -7.71
N ALA A 508 -11.27 -14.99 -7.59
CA ALA A 508 -12.39 -14.06 -7.73
C ALA A 508 -12.34 -12.93 -6.69
N ARG A 509 -11.97 -13.23 -5.45
CA ARG A 509 -11.80 -12.24 -4.37
C ARG A 509 -10.65 -11.26 -4.63
N GLN A 510 -9.59 -11.67 -5.34
CA GLN A 510 -8.43 -10.79 -5.58
C GLN A 510 -8.78 -9.56 -6.41
N VAL A 511 -9.78 -9.61 -7.28
CA VAL A 511 -10.14 -8.45 -8.11
C VAL A 511 -10.69 -7.30 -7.25
N PRO A 512 -11.82 -7.44 -6.52
CA PRO A 512 -12.34 -6.36 -5.66
C PRO A 512 -11.40 -6.01 -4.51
N THR A 513 -10.62 -6.98 -4.00
CA THR A 513 -9.60 -6.73 -2.96
C THR A 513 -8.52 -5.78 -3.46
N ALA A 514 -7.93 -6.04 -4.63
CA ALA A 514 -6.95 -5.16 -5.24
C ALA A 514 -7.52 -3.76 -5.49
N LEU A 515 -8.76 -3.66 -5.94
CA LEU A 515 -9.42 -2.40 -6.21
C LEU A 515 -9.68 -1.58 -4.93
N ASN A 516 -10.06 -2.19 -3.82
CA ASN A 516 -10.20 -1.50 -2.54
C ASN A 516 -8.83 -1.12 -1.94
N MET A 517 -7.81 -1.97 -2.11
CA MET A 517 -6.46 -1.66 -1.68
C MET A 517 -5.89 -0.46 -2.45
N THR A 518 -6.04 -0.43 -3.78
CA THR A 518 -5.62 0.72 -4.59
C THR A 518 -6.46 1.96 -4.31
N ALA A 519 -7.76 1.81 -4.06
CA ALA A 519 -8.62 2.91 -3.60
C ALA A 519 -8.21 3.47 -2.22
N SER A 520 -7.50 2.69 -1.41
CA SER A 520 -6.88 3.17 -0.17
C SER A 520 -5.55 3.92 -0.38
N GLY A 521 -5.14 4.16 -1.62
CA GLY A 521 -3.89 4.86 -1.98
C GLY A 521 -2.67 3.94 -2.11
N ILE A 522 -2.81 2.62 -1.98
CA ILE A 522 -1.73 1.65 -2.15
C ILE A 522 -1.64 1.27 -3.64
N ALA A 523 -0.83 2.00 -4.40
CA ALA A 523 -0.81 1.90 -5.85
C ALA A 523 -0.12 0.65 -6.40
N TYR A 524 0.85 0.08 -5.69
CA TYR A 524 1.64 -1.08 -6.15
C TYR A 524 1.23 -2.33 -5.39
N TYR A 525 0.15 -2.95 -5.86
CA TYR A 525 -0.46 -4.12 -5.27
C TYR A 525 -0.56 -5.27 -6.29
N GLY A 526 -0.41 -6.49 -5.82
CA GLY A 526 -0.60 -7.71 -6.62
C GLY A 526 -1.09 -8.87 -5.74
N SER A 527 -1.12 -10.06 -6.30
CA SER A 527 -1.43 -11.29 -5.58
C SER A 527 -0.42 -12.37 -5.89
N ASP A 528 -0.34 -13.38 -5.05
CA ASP A 528 0.40 -14.60 -5.35
C ASP A 528 -0.30 -15.34 -6.49
N ILE A 529 0.31 -15.34 -7.68
CA ILE A 529 -0.29 -15.96 -8.84
C ILE A 529 -0.34 -17.47 -8.68
N GLY A 530 -1.54 -18.01 -8.78
CA GLY A 530 -1.86 -19.40 -8.54
C GLY A 530 -2.25 -19.72 -7.10
N GLY A 531 -2.26 -18.72 -6.21
CA GLY A 531 -2.47 -18.87 -4.77
C GLY A 531 -1.21 -19.40 -4.06
N TRP A 532 -1.00 -19.04 -2.80
CA TRP A 532 0.12 -19.53 -2.00
C TRP A 532 -0.14 -20.92 -1.44
N GLN A 533 -1.29 -21.11 -0.75
CA GLN A 533 -1.64 -22.38 -0.12
C GLN A 533 -2.22 -23.35 -1.15
N HIS A 534 -1.46 -24.36 -1.47
CA HIS A 534 -1.92 -25.47 -2.29
C HIS A 534 -2.58 -26.52 -1.37
N LEU A 535 -3.91 -26.39 -1.18
CA LEU A 535 -4.66 -27.31 -0.35
C LEU A 535 -4.94 -28.63 -1.08
N PRO A 536 -4.76 -29.81 -0.43
CA PRO A 536 -5.29 -31.06 -0.97
C PRO A 536 -6.82 -31.00 -1.01
N ALA A 537 -7.43 -31.55 -2.07
CA ALA A 537 -8.87 -31.53 -2.31
C ALA A 537 -9.76 -32.13 -1.21
N VAL A 538 -9.17 -32.70 -0.16
CA VAL A 538 -9.85 -33.52 0.86
C VAL A 538 -10.05 -32.80 2.20
N SER A 539 -9.45 -31.63 2.43
CA SER A 539 -9.37 -31.09 3.80
C SER A 539 -10.63 -30.38 4.30
N HIS A 540 -11.56 -30.00 3.48
CA HIS A 540 -12.83 -29.41 3.95
C HIS A 540 -13.69 -30.37 4.79
N ALA A 541 -13.50 -31.68 4.63
CA ALA A 541 -14.28 -32.70 5.31
C ALA A 541 -13.69 -33.18 6.63
N THR A 542 -12.38 -33.01 6.89
CA THR A 542 -11.73 -33.73 7.99
C THR A 542 -11.14 -32.88 9.09
N LYS A 543 -11.13 -31.53 9.01
CA LYS A 543 -10.47 -30.66 10.01
C LYS A 543 -9.06 -31.15 10.39
N ALA A 544 -8.35 -31.78 9.47
CA ALA A 544 -6.97 -32.15 9.69
C ALA A 544 -6.13 -30.88 9.93
N PRO A 545 -5.15 -30.91 10.85
CA PRO A 545 -4.30 -29.75 11.11
C PRO A 545 -3.63 -29.34 9.80
N LEU A 546 -3.50 -28.03 9.58
CA LEU A 546 -2.70 -27.44 8.51
C LEU A 546 -1.37 -28.18 8.50
N LEU A 547 -1.07 -28.84 7.40
CA LEU A 547 0.20 -29.53 7.23
C LEU A 547 1.31 -28.50 7.41
N ASP A 548 2.37 -28.87 8.13
CA ASP A 548 3.59 -28.09 8.24
C ASP A 548 3.98 -27.63 6.81
N PRO A 549 4.17 -26.34 6.57
CA PRO A 549 4.60 -25.84 5.25
C PRO A 549 5.87 -26.52 4.73
N SER A 550 6.68 -27.12 5.61
CA SER A 550 7.82 -27.94 5.24
C SER A 550 7.42 -29.30 4.64
N ASP A 551 6.22 -29.81 4.94
CA ASP A 551 5.68 -31.06 4.39
C ASP A 551 4.85 -30.88 3.12
N ALA A 552 4.47 -29.64 2.78
CA ALA A 552 3.79 -29.31 1.52
C ALA A 552 4.65 -29.61 0.26
N ARG A 553 5.88 -30.04 0.45
CA ARG A 553 6.85 -30.43 -0.58
C ARG A 553 6.44 -31.58 -1.51
N GLY A 554 5.33 -32.23 -1.26
CA GLY A 554 4.96 -33.45 -1.98
C GLY A 554 3.52 -33.61 -2.43
N VAL A 555 2.62 -32.71 -2.07
CA VAL A 555 1.20 -32.85 -2.43
C VAL A 555 0.85 -31.89 -3.55
N VAL A 556 1.29 -32.20 -4.75
CA VAL A 556 0.53 -31.79 -5.93
C VAL A 556 -0.73 -32.67 -5.92
N GLY A 557 -1.80 -32.20 -5.29
CA GLY A 557 -3.11 -32.79 -5.51
C GLY A 557 -3.36 -32.78 -7.01
N ASN A 558 -3.84 -33.89 -7.57
CA ASN A 558 -4.28 -33.97 -8.97
C ASN A 558 -5.53 -33.09 -9.17
N TYR A 559 -5.35 -31.77 -9.11
CA TYR A 559 -6.36 -30.83 -9.59
C TYR A 559 -6.27 -30.78 -11.10
N HIS A 560 -7.15 -31.46 -11.79
CA HIS A 560 -7.22 -31.42 -13.25
C HIS A 560 -7.42 -30.01 -13.80
N ASP A 561 -7.92 -29.08 -12.99
CA ASP A 561 -8.22 -27.69 -13.35
C ASP A 561 -7.12 -26.68 -12.94
N TYR A 562 -6.13 -27.09 -12.17
CA TYR A 562 -5.11 -26.17 -11.65
C TYR A 562 -4.28 -25.47 -12.75
N PRO A 563 -3.91 -26.14 -13.85
CA PRO A 563 -3.23 -25.45 -14.96
C PRO A 563 -4.07 -24.32 -15.56
N GLU A 564 -5.40 -24.46 -15.63
CA GLU A 564 -6.28 -23.40 -16.09
C GLU A 564 -6.34 -22.27 -15.05
N LEU A 565 -6.55 -22.57 -13.77
CA LEU A 565 -6.58 -21.59 -12.69
C LEU A 565 -5.30 -20.75 -12.68
N PHE A 566 -4.13 -21.40 -12.73
CA PHE A 566 -2.84 -20.70 -12.77
C PHE A 566 -2.70 -19.81 -14.01
N THR A 567 -3.12 -20.30 -15.18
CA THR A 567 -3.11 -19.55 -16.43
C THR A 567 -4.01 -18.31 -16.35
N ARG A 568 -5.25 -18.43 -15.83
CA ARG A 568 -6.18 -17.33 -15.66
C ARG A 568 -5.66 -16.30 -14.65
N TRP A 569 -5.03 -16.78 -13.59
CA TRP A 569 -4.40 -15.89 -12.60
C TRP A 569 -3.21 -15.14 -13.19
N PHE A 570 -2.40 -15.80 -14.03
CA PHE A 570 -1.30 -15.16 -14.74
C PHE A 570 -1.81 -14.08 -15.72
N GLN A 571 -2.91 -14.36 -16.42
CA GLN A 571 -3.58 -13.37 -17.28
C GLN A 571 -4.02 -12.14 -16.48
N PHE A 572 -4.65 -12.33 -15.33
CA PHE A 572 -5.00 -11.25 -14.41
C PHE A 572 -3.74 -10.48 -13.96
N GLY A 573 -2.72 -11.17 -13.47
CA GLY A 573 -1.46 -10.58 -13.03
C GLY A 573 -0.73 -9.77 -14.11
N THR A 574 -0.92 -10.09 -15.39
CA THR A 574 -0.36 -9.32 -16.51
C THR A 574 -0.86 -7.88 -16.52
N PHE A 575 -2.07 -7.64 -16.02
CA PHE A 575 -2.71 -6.32 -15.93
C PHE A 575 -2.88 -5.84 -14.47
N THR A 576 -1.98 -6.23 -13.59
CA THR A 576 -1.84 -5.67 -12.22
C THR A 576 -0.53 -4.89 -12.10
N PRO A 577 -0.39 -3.99 -11.13
CA PRO A 577 0.86 -3.26 -10.92
C PRO A 577 2.07 -4.19 -10.72
N THR A 578 1.89 -5.29 -9.98
CA THR A 578 2.94 -6.27 -9.67
C THR A 578 2.58 -7.63 -10.25
N LEU A 579 3.50 -8.26 -10.98
CA LEU A 579 3.35 -9.61 -11.54
C LEU A 579 4.32 -10.57 -10.83
N ARG A 580 3.84 -11.30 -9.82
CA ARG A 580 4.66 -12.22 -9.00
C ARG A 580 4.09 -13.63 -9.01
N LEU A 581 4.87 -14.59 -9.49
CA LEU A 581 4.59 -16.02 -9.29
C LEU A 581 5.07 -16.41 -7.89
N HIS A 582 4.19 -16.93 -7.05
CA HIS A 582 4.55 -17.43 -5.73
C HIS A 582 3.57 -18.50 -5.26
N GLY A 583 4.06 -19.44 -4.43
CA GLY A 583 3.23 -20.47 -3.82
C GLY A 583 4.03 -21.61 -3.20
N SER A 584 3.39 -22.35 -2.28
CA SER A 584 3.96 -23.47 -1.53
C SER A 584 3.88 -24.78 -2.32
N ARG A 585 4.43 -24.83 -3.53
CA ARG A 585 4.43 -26.02 -4.39
C ARG A 585 5.82 -26.30 -4.92
N LYS A 586 6.04 -27.57 -5.34
CA LYS A 586 7.35 -28.03 -5.83
C LYS A 586 7.83 -27.25 -7.02
N GLU A 587 6.93 -26.93 -7.96
CA GLU A 587 7.23 -26.22 -9.19
C GLU A 587 6.25 -25.06 -9.35
N ASN A 588 6.75 -23.89 -9.75
CA ASN A 588 5.96 -22.66 -9.84
C ASN A 588 6.38 -21.78 -11.04
N GLU A 589 7.03 -22.37 -12.01
CA GLU A 589 7.54 -21.67 -13.18
C GLU A 589 6.53 -21.74 -14.34
N ILE A 590 6.61 -20.82 -15.29
CA ILE A 590 5.72 -20.72 -16.46
C ILE A 590 5.57 -22.08 -17.19
N TRP A 591 6.63 -22.91 -17.25
CA TRP A 591 6.65 -24.20 -17.96
C TRP A 591 6.14 -25.39 -17.16
N SER A 592 5.76 -25.21 -15.91
CA SER A 592 5.48 -26.30 -14.96
C SER A 592 4.09 -26.92 -15.12
N PHE A 593 3.16 -26.23 -15.81
CA PHE A 593 1.72 -26.61 -15.83
C PHE A 593 1.23 -27.15 -17.19
N GLY A 594 2.14 -27.71 -17.96
CA GLY A 594 1.83 -28.31 -19.27
C GLY A 594 1.96 -27.33 -20.43
N LYS A 595 1.99 -27.90 -21.67
CA LYS A 595 2.35 -27.13 -22.86
C LYS A 595 1.38 -26.02 -23.22
N GLN A 596 0.07 -26.23 -23.01
CA GLN A 596 -0.94 -25.21 -23.28
C GLN A 596 -0.77 -24.02 -22.34
N ALA A 597 -0.66 -24.27 -21.03
CA ALA A 597 -0.45 -23.25 -20.02
C ALA A 597 0.87 -22.49 -20.27
N GLU A 598 1.97 -23.20 -20.55
CA GLU A 598 3.27 -22.62 -20.92
C GLU A 598 3.14 -21.65 -22.12
N THR A 599 2.44 -22.07 -23.17
CA THR A 599 2.27 -21.26 -24.39
C THR A 599 1.48 -19.98 -24.08
N VAL A 600 0.39 -20.10 -23.33
CA VAL A 600 -0.46 -18.96 -22.99
C VAL A 600 0.28 -18.01 -22.04
N MET A 601 0.89 -18.52 -20.98
CA MET A 601 1.63 -17.68 -20.03
C MET A 601 2.84 -17.02 -20.69
N GLY A 602 3.56 -17.70 -21.59
CA GLY A 602 4.64 -17.12 -22.39
C GLY A 602 4.17 -15.95 -23.25
N LYS A 603 2.99 -16.07 -23.90
CA LYS A 603 2.35 -14.97 -24.66
C LYS A 603 2.05 -13.76 -23.74
N PHE A 604 1.47 -14.01 -22.58
CA PHE A 604 1.13 -12.94 -21.63
C PHE A 604 2.36 -12.33 -20.94
N ASN A 605 3.38 -13.13 -20.68
CA ASN A 605 4.67 -12.60 -20.20
C ASN A 605 5.30 -11.66 -21.25
N ALA A 606 5.33 -12.05 -22.52
CA ALA A 606 5.81 -11.16 -23.58
C ALA A 606 4.98 -9.87 -23.69
N LEU A 607 3.65 -9.97 -23.61
CA LEU A 607 2.76 -8.81 -23.60
C LEU A 607 3.04 -7.88 -22.40
N ARG A 608 3.30 -8.44 -21.21
CA ARG A 608 3.67 -7.66 -20.02
C ARG A 608 4.86 -6.75 -20.30
N TYR A 609 5.90 -7.28 -20.92
CA TYR A 609 7.10 -6.51 -21.27
C TYR A 609 6.86 -5.48 -22.37
N GLN A 610 5.99 -5.79 -23.33
CA GLN A 610 5.57 -4.78 -24.34
C GLN A 610 4.81 -3.60 -23.71
N LEU A 611 4.07 -3.86 -22.62
CA LEU A 611 3.31 -2.83 -21.90
C LEU A 611 4.14 -2.01 -20.91
N ILE A 612 5.41 -2.33 -20.67
CA ILE A 612 6.24 -1.59 -19.70
C ILE A 612 6.31 -0.09 -19.97
N PRO A 613 6.50 0.41 -21.20
CA PRO A 613 6.50 1.87 -21.44
C PRO A 613 5.18 2.54 -21.05
N TYR A 614 4.05 1.86 -21.30
CA TYR A 614 2.73 2.32 -20.87
C TYR A 614 2.63 2.33 -19.34
N MET A 615 2.93 1.22 -18.67
CA MET A 615 2.84 1.07 -17.21
C MET A 615 3.77 2.02 -16.48
N TYR A 616 5.00 2.18 -16.96
CA TYR A 616 6.00 3.05 -16.33
C TYR A 616 5.59 4.53 -16.43
N SER A 617 4.97 4.91 -17.54
CA SER A 617 4.34 6.24 -17.67
C SER A 617 3.19 6.42 -16.66
N GLN A 618 2.41 5.37 -16.39
CA GLN A 618 1.36 5.42 -15.38
C GLN A 618 1.94 5.49 -13.94
N ALA A 619 3.07 4.85 -13.68
CA ALA A 619 3.76 5.00 -12.39
C ALA A 619 4.24 6.44 -12.15
N LYS A 620 4.71 7.12 -13.21
CA LYS A 620 5.02 8.57 -13.14
C LYS A 620 3.77 9.40 -12.86
N MET A 621 2.66 9.10 -13.52
CA MET A 621 1.38 9.75 -13.25
C MET A 621 0.95 9.55 -11.78
N THR A 622 1.10 8.33 -11.24
CA THR A 622 0.83 8.04 -9.83
C THR A 622 1.72 8.87 -8.88
N TYR A 623 3.02 8.98 -9.18
CA TYR A 623 3.92 9.84 -8.41
C TYR A 623 3.51 11.31 -8.42
N ASP A 624 3.05 11.81 -9.58
CA ASP A 624 2.67 13.21 -9.74
C ASP A 624 1.32 13.54 -9.09
N THR A 625 0.35 12.62 -9.18
CA THR A 625 -1.06 12.87 -8.81
C THR A 625 -1.52 12.12 -7.56
N GLY A 626 -0.79 11.10 -7.09
CA GLY A 626 -1.23 10.20 -6.04
C GLY A 626 -2.26 9.14 -6.48
N ALA A 627 -2.91 9.30 -7.64
CA ALA A 627 -3.95 8.39 -8.11
C ALA A 627 -3.35 7.05 -8.59
N PRO A 628 -3.95 5.90 -8.25
CA PRO A 628 -3.47 4.60 -8.73
C PRO A 628 -3.77 4.42 -10.22
N PHE A 629 -3.00 3.57 -10.91
CA PHE A 629 -3.27 3.25 -12.31
C PHE A 629 -4.03 1.92 -12.52
N MET A 630 -4.07 1.02 -11.56
CA MET A 630 -5.10 -0.02 -11.45
C MET A 630 -6.23 0.56 -10.59
N ARG A 631 -7.40 0.80 -11.17
CA ARG A 631 -8.43 1.56 -10.49
C ARG A 631 -9.86 1.12 -10.82
N PRO A 632 -10.76 1.22 -9.84
CA PRO A 632 -12.17 0.94 -10.04
C PRO A 632 -12.78 1.78 -11.15
N LEU A 633 -13.81 1.26 -11.83
CA LEU A 633 -14.48 1.97 -12.93
C LEU A 633 -15.07 3.32 -12.51
N TRP A 634 -15.56 3.45 -11.28
CA TRP A 634 -16.17 4.69 -10.81
C TRP A 634 -15.18 5.88 -10.79
N MET A 635 -13.89 5.64 -10.70
CA MET A 635 -12.88 6.70 -10.72
C MET A 635 -12.82 7.44 -12.07
N ASP A 636 -13.08 6.73 -13.17
CA ASP A 636 -13.08 7.29 -14.52
C ASP A 636 -14.51 7.57 -15.06
N PHE A 637 -15.51 6.85 -14.54
CA PHE A 637 -16.89 6.85 -15.06
C PHE A 637 -17.93 7.09 -13.95
N GLY A 638 -17.60 7.91 -12.94
CA GLY A 638 -18.48 8.14 -11.77
C GLY A 638 -19.88 8.73 -12.08
N HIS A 639 -20.08 9.22 -13.32
CA HIS A 639 -21.38 9.68 -13.82
C HIS A 639 -22.28 8.52 -14.31
N ASP A 640 -21.73 7.33 -14.50
CA ASP A 640 -22.47 6.12 -14.88
C ASP A 640 -22.80 5.31 -13.61
N ALA A 641 -24.04 5.35 -13.17
CA ALA A 641 -24.48 4.69 -11.94
C ALA A 641 -24.24 3.16 -11.95
N ASN A 642 -24.15 2.53 -13.13
CA ASN A 642 -23.95 1.09 -13.24
C ASN A 642 -22.58 0.64 -12.74
N VAL A 643 -21.56 1.52 -12.79
CA VAL A 643 -20.19 1.15 -12.40
C VAL A 643 -19.95 1.13 -10.90
N ALA A 644 -20.87 1.68 -10.11
CA ALA A 644 -20.66 1.92 -8.68
C ALA A 644 -20.33 0.65 -7.87
N ASN A 645 -20.81 -0.51 -8.27
CA ASN A 645 -20.59 -1.75 -7.50
C ASN A 645 -19.91 -2.88 -8.31
N ILE A 646 -19.37 -2.57 -9.48
CA ILE A 646 -18.66 -3.58 -10.29
C ILE A 646 -17.26 -3.80 -9.73
N GLY A 647 -17.03 -4.97 -9.14
CA GLY A 647 -15.73 -5.40 -8.62
C GLY A 647 -15.07 -6.51 -9.45
N THR A 648 -15.64 -6.90 -10.59
CA THR A 648 -15.16 -7.99 -11.45
C THR A 648 -14.36 -7.52 -12.66
N GLN A 649 -14.21 -6.21 -12.82
CA GLN A 649 -13.48 -5.56 -13.89
C GLN A 649 -12.99 -4.17 -13.45
N TYR A 650 -11.97 -3.64 -14.13
CA TYR A 650 -11.30 -2.41 -13.72
C TYR A 650 -10.60 -1.70 -14.87
N MET A 651 -10.19 -0.44 -14.65
CA MET A 651 -9.29 0.28 -15.55
C MET A 651 -7.84 0.02 -15.18
N PHE A 652 -7.03 -0.31 -16.18
CA PHE A 652 -5.58 -0.38 -16.08
C PHE A 652 -4.96 0.77 -16.88
N GLY A 653 -4.60 1.82 -16.17
CA GLY A 653 -4.35 3.14 -16.75
C GLY A 653 -5.61 3.72 -17.42
N PRO A 654 -5.49 4.80 -18.20
CA PRO A 654 -6.63 5.47 -18.81
C PRO A 654 -7.22 4.73 -20.03
N ALA A 655 -6.50 3.74 -20.58
CA ALA A 655 -6.86 3.09 -21.85
C ALA A 655 -7.56 1.75 -21.68
N PHE A 656 -7.09 0.87 -20.82
CA PHE A 656 -7.53 -0.52 -20.76
C PHE A 656 -8.62 -0.77 -19.74
N LEU A 657 -9.72 -1.41 -20.14
CA LEU A 657 -10.68 -2.07 -19.27
C LEU A 657 -10.36 -3.56 -19.29
N VAL A 658 -10.14 -4.14 -18.13
CA VAL A 658 -9.74 -5.54 -17.94
C VAL A 658 -10.80 -6.28 -17.13
N ALA A 659 -11.25 -7.44 -17.60
CA ALA A 659 -12.25 -8.26 -16.94
C ALA A 659 -11.72 -9.70 -16.76
N PRO A 660 -11.07 -10.00 -15.61
CA PRO A 660 -10.48 -11.30 -15.35
C PRO A 660 -11.50 -12.44 -15.36
N VAL A 661 -11.12 -13.59 -15.93
CA VAL A 661 -11.89 -14.83 -15.88
C VAL A 661 -11.64 -15.49 -14.52
N THR A 662 -12.68 -15.72 -13.76
CA THR A 662 -12.61 -16.16 -12.36
C THR A 662 -13.39 -17.43 -12.07
N GLU A 663 -13.83 -18.13 -13.10
CA GLU A 663 -14.57 -19.38 -13.01
C GLU A 663 -13.96 -20.44 -13.93
N GLN A 664 -13.92 -21.68 -13.45
CA GLN A 664 -13.39 -22.83 -14.20
C GLN A 664 -14.15 -23.05 -15.50
N GLY A 665 -13.42 -23.30 -16.60
CA GLY A 665 -13.99 -23.63 -17.90
C GLY A 665 -14.80 -22.52 -18.56
N GLN A 666 -14.75 -21.30 -18.02
CA GLN A 666 -15.49 -20.15 -18.56
C GLN A 666 -14.86 -19.71 -19.89
N THR A 667 -15.65 -19.75 -20.97
CA THR A 667 -15.25 -19.33 -22.32
C THR A 667 -15.87 -18.03 -22.78
N GLU A 668 -16.82 -17.50 -22.02
CA GLU A 668 -17.45 -16.19 -22.21
C GLU A 668 -17.59 -15.50 -20.86
N LYS A 669 -17.51 -14.17 -20.82
CA LYS A 669 -17.69 -13.36 -19.61
C LYS A 669 -18.59 -12.17 -19.88
N ASP A 670 -19.50 -11.90 -18.96
CA ASP A 670 -20.28 -10.67 -18.98
C ASP A 670 -19.36 -9.49 -18.61
N VAL A 671 -19.28 -8.50 -19.49
CA VAL A 671 -18.47 -7.29 -19.32
C VAL A 671 -19.34 -6.06 -19.53
N TYR A 672 -19.31 -5.15 -18.57
CA TYR A 672 -19.93 -3.84 -18.72
C TYR A 672 -18.96 -2.87 -19.38
N LEU A 673 -19.35 -2.32 -20.50
CA LEU A 673 -18.61 -1.25 -21.17
C LEU A 673 -19.19 0.10 -20.70
N PRO A 674 -18.46 0.88 -19.87
CA PRO A 674 -18.98 2.14 -19.32
C PRO A 674 -19.44 3.13 -20.37
N ALA A 675 -20.49 3.89 -20.03
CA ALA A 675 -21.04 4.93 -20.89
C ALA A 675 -20.07 6.12 -21.09
N GLY A 676 -20.30 6.90 -22.15
CA GLY A 676 -19.51 8.09 -22.49
C GLY A 676 -18.31 7.84 -23.38
N SER A 677 -18.08 6.58 -23.79
CA SER A 677 -17.06 6.20 -24.78
C SER A 677 -17.47 4.96 -25.53
N ASP A 678 -16.98 4.80 -26.75
CA ASP A 678 -16.91 3.51 -27.43
C ASP A 678 -15.67 2.75 -26.95
N TRP A 679 -15.63 1.44 -27.24
CA TRP A 679 -14.61 0.51 -26.79
C TRP A 679 -14.17 -0.39 -27.92
N TYR A 680 -12.89 -0.72 -27.97
CA TYR A 680 -12.33 -1.68 -28.93
C TYR A 680 -11.92 -2.95 -28.18
N ASP A 681 -12.35 -4.12 -28.63
CA ASP A 681 -11.77 -5.39 -28.17
C ASP A 681 -10.29 -5.42 -28.53
N PHE A 682 -9.43 -5.61 -27.53
CA PHE A 682 -7.96 -5.56 -27.71
C PHE A 682 -7.42 -6.65 -28.63
N TRP A 683 -8.13 -7.80 -28.69
CA TRP A 683 -7.69 -8.96 -29.44
C TRP A 683 -8.18 -8.97 -30.88
N THR A 684 -9.40 -8.54 -31.12
CA THR A 684 -10.07 -8.58 -32.45
C THR A 684 -10.09 -7.24 -33.16
N ASN A 685 -9.89 -6.14 -32.41
CA ASN A 685 -10.09 -4.75 -32.84
C ASN A 685 -11.58 -4.42 -33.19
N GLU A 686 -12.52 -5.26 -32.81
CA GLU A 686 -13.93 -4.98 -32.98
C GLU A 686 -14.36 -3.81 -32.10
N LYS A 687 -15.17 -2.91 -32.66
CA LYS A 687 -15.67 -1.73 -31.98
C LYS A 687 -17.05 -1.95 -31.37
N HIS A 688 -17.21 -1.64 -30.10
CA HIS A 688 -18.45 -1.76 -29.34
C HIS A 688 -18.88 -0.40 -28.76
N ALA A 689 -20.18 -0.11 -28.75
CA ALA A 689 -20.71 1.06 -28.05
C ALA A 689 -20.69 0.85 -26.53
N GLY A 690 -20.40 1.92 -25.78
CA GLY A 690 -20.49 1.91 -24.32
C GLY A 690 -21.92 2.00 -23.76
N GLY A 691 -22.04 2.00 -22.43
CA GLY A 691 -23.31 2.07 -21.70
C GLY A 691 -24.10 0.75 -21.67
N ARG A 692 -23.42 -0.40 -21.85
CA ARG A 692 -24.11 -1.70 -21.92
C ARG A 692 -23.26 -2.88 -21.48
N TRP A 693 -23.92 -3.94 -21.10
CA TRP A 693 -23.33 -5.27 -20.93
C TRP A 693 -23.16 -5.99 -22.27
N ILE A 694 -22.07 -6.70 -22.40
CA ILE A 694 -21.80 -7.60 -23.55
C ILE A 694 -21.30 -8.95 -23.03
N LYS A 695 -21.47 -10.00 -23.85
CA LYS A 695 -20.79 -11.27 -23.67
C LYS A 695 -19.48 -11.24 -24.44
N ALA A 696 -18.38 -11.17 -23.71
CA ALA A 696 -17.04 -11.14 -24.28
C ALA A 696 -16.47 -12.56 -24.37
N ALA A 697 -15.92 -12.93 -25.50
CA ALA A 697 -15.24 -14.22 -25.67
C ALA A 697 -14.01 -14.31 -24.76
N ALA A 698 -13.90 -15.42 -24.04
CA ALA A 698 -12.83 -15.67 -23.06
C ALA A 698 -12.22 -17.09 -23.21
N PRO A 699 -11.79 -17.51 -24.41
CA PRO A 699 -11.08 -18.78 -24.53
C PRO A 699 -9.83 -18.77 -23.64
N VAL A 700 -9.27 -19.93 -23.32
CA VAL A 700 -8.17 -20.04 -22.33
C VAL A 700 -6.95 -19.20 -22.67
N ASP A 701 -6.73 -18.88 -23.93
CA ASP A 701 -5.63 -18.04 -24.42
C ASP A 701 -5.94 -16.54 -24.46
N ARG A 702 -7.08 -16.09 -23.90
CA ARG A 702 -7.51 -14.69 -23.82
C ARG A 702 -8.19 -14.38 -22.49
N ILE A 703 -7.91 -13.20 -22.01
CA ILE A 703 -8.68 -12.49 -20.97
C ILE A 703 -9.44 -11.35 -21.68
N PRO A 704 -10.73 -11.11 -21.40
CA PRO A 704 -11.43 -9.96 -21.95
C PRO A 704 -10.72 -8.64 -21.57
N VAL A 705 -10.27 -7.93 -22.59
CA VAL A 705 -9.64 -6.61 -22.49
C VAL A 705 -10.21 -5.72 -23.56
N PHE A 706 -10.65 -4.53 -23.16
CA PHE A 706 -11.16 -3.51 -24.07
C PHE A 706 -10.36 -2.23 -23.94
N VAL A 707 -10.17 -1.54 -25.06
CA VAL A 707 -9.46 -0.26 -25.08
C VAL A 707 -10.44 0.85 -25.39
N LYS A 708 -10.42 1.88 -24.56
CA LYS A 708 -11.30 3.04 -24.70
C LYS A 708 -10.98 3.81 -26.00
N ALA A 709 -12.00 4.14 -26.77
CA ALA A 709 -11.87 5.03 -27.94
C ALA A 709 -11.26 6.38 -27.55
N GLY A 710 -10.40 6.91 -28.39
CA GLY A 710 -9.58 8.08 -28.07
C GLY A 710 -8.43 7.75 -27.09
N SER A 711 -7.77 6.60 -27.30
CA SER A 711 -6.59 6.20 -26.52
C SER A 711 -5.35 6.04 -27.40
N ILE A 712 -4.19 6.33 -26.81
CA ILE A 712 -2.87 6.08 -27.39
C ILE A 712 -2.15 5.10 -26.46
N VAL A 713 -1.66 3.98 -27.02
CA VAL A 713 -0.95 2.93 -26.27
C VAL A 713 0.41 2.69 -26.91
N PRO A 714 1.51 3.13 -26.28
CA PRO A 714 2.86 2.79 -26.72
C PRO A 714 3.21 1.37 -26.30
N LEU A 715 3.76 0.58 -27.20
CA LEU A 715 4.27 -0.77 -26.97
C LEU A 715 5.79 -0.80 -27.15
N GLY A 716 6.48 -1.38 -26.19
CA GLY A 716 7.93 -1.58 -26.21
C GLY A 716 8.35 -2.75 -27.10
N ALA A 717 9.57 -2.69 -27.60
CA ALA A 717 10.21 -3.81 -28.28
C ALA A 717 10.42 -5.00 -27.31
N PRO A 718 10.49 -6.24 -27.82
CA PRO A 718 10.81 -7.40 -27.00
C PRO A 718 12.18 -7.23 -26.30
N VAL A 719 12.20 -7.46 -24.99
CA VAL A 719 13.42 -7.48 -24.17
C VAL A 719 13.40 -8.67 -23.21
N GLN A 720 14.56 -9.09 -22.72
CA GLN A 720 14.65 -10.21 -21.77
C GLN A 720 14.57 -9.73 -20.30
N SER A 721 14.78 -8.43 -20.08
CA SER A 721 14.58 -7.77 -18.79
C SER A 721 14.50 -6.26 -18.97
N THR A 722 14.02 -5.55 -17.97
CA THR A 722 13.97 -4.09 -17.93
C THR A 722 15.35 -3.42 -17.72
N ALA A 723 16.37 -4.20 -17.45
CA ALA A 723 17.77 -3.72 -17.43
C ALA A 723 18.26 -3.29 -18.83
N ALA A 724 17.66 -3.86 -19.88
CA ALA A 724 17.93 -3.43 -21.25
C ALA A 724 17.13 -2.15 -21.59
N LYS A 725 17.78 -1.21 -22.29
CA LYS A 725 17.08 -0.05 -22.86
C LYS A 725 16.04 -0.54 -23.86
N GLN A 726 14.79 -0.21 -23.61
CA GLN A 726 13.67 -0.66 -24.44
C GLN A 726 13.22 0.44 -25.40
N ALA A 727 13.34 0.20 -26.71
CA ALA A 727 12.77 1.09 -27.72
C ALA A 727 11.25 0.93 -27.80
N ILE A 728 10.55 1.98 -28.22
CA ILE A 728 9.15 1.88 -28.62
C ILE A 728 9.08 1.19 -29.99
N ALA A 729 8.39 0.05 -30.04
CA ALA A 729 8.20 -0.71 -31.28
C ALA A 729 6.96 -0.29 -32.05
N GLN A 730 5.89 0.11 -31.35
CA GLN A 730 4.62 0.47 -31.97
C GLN A 730 3.85 1.48 -31.08
N ILE A 731 3.10 2.36 -31.73
CA ILE A 731 2.16 3.26 -31.08
C ILE A 731 0.76 2.92 -31.63
N LEU A 732 -0.07 2.30 -30.79
CA LEU A 732 -1.45 1.98 -31.14
C LEU A 732 -2.32 3.23 -30.86
N VAL A 733 -3.14 3.61 -31.84
CA VAL A 733 -4.19 4.61 -31.66
C VAL A 733 -5.55 3.95 -31.88
N TYR A 734 -6.42 4.12 -30.91
CA TYR A 734 -7.81 3.66 -30.94
C TYR A 734 -8.71 4.89 -31.22
N PRO A 735 -9.18 5.06 -32.45
CA PRO A 735 -9.89 6.27 -32.87
C PRO A 735 -11.22 6.50 -32.16
N GLY A 736 -11.76 7.71 -32.28
CA GLY A 736 -13.09 8.07 -31.77
C GLY A 736 -13.16 9.49 -31.19
N LYS A 737 -12.02 10.04 -30.82
CA LYS A 737 -11.84 11.45 -30.42
C LYS A 737 -10.36 11.78 -30.39
N ASP A 738 -10.06 13.07 -30.26
CA ASP A 738 -8.69 13.51 -29.97
C ASP A 738 -8.15 12.83 -28.71
N ALA A 739 -6.86 12.48 -28.73
CA ALA A 739 -6.21 11.77 -27.64
C ALA A 739 -4.81 12.32 -27.35
N GLU A 740 -4.44 12.23 -26.10
CA GLU A 740 -3.09 12.58 -25.63
C GLU A 740 -2.53 11.46 -24.74
N PHE A 741 -1.21 11.25 -24.82
CA PHE A 741 -0.48 10.38 -23.93
C PHE A 741 0.90 10.95 -23.63
N THR A 742 1.25 11.04 -22.36
CA THR A 742 2.60 11.41 -21.93
C THR A 742 3.41 10.15 -21.69
N LEU A 743 4.32 9.88 -22.60
CA LEU A 743 5.30 8.80 -22.48
C LEU A 743 6.46 9.28 -21.63
N TYR A 744 6.73 8.55 -20.56
CA TYR A 744 7.80 8.84 -19.61
C TYR A 744 8.78 7.69 -19.53
N ASP A 745 10.06 8.03 -19.47
CA ASP A 745 11.13 7.09 -19.16
C ASP A 745 12.25 7.76 -18.33
N ASP A 746 13.05 6.95 -17.63
CA ASP A 746 14.24 7.34 -16.89
C ASP A 746 15.24 6.18 -16.81
N ASP A 747 16.27 6.28 -15.98
CA ASP A 747 17.27 5.21 -15.81
C ASP A 747 16.72 3.94 -15.12
N GLY A 748 15.50 3.97 -14.60
CA GLY A 748 14.84 2.85 -13.93
C GLY A 748 15.39 2.49 -12.54
N LEU A 749 16.41 3.17 -12.04
CA LEU A 749 17.14 2.79 -10.84
C LEU A 749 17.39 3.93 -9.85
N SER A 750 17.72 5.14 -10.32
CA SER A 750 18.10 6.25 -9.44
C SER A 750 16.91 7.09 -8.99
N TYR A 751 17.13 7.93 -7.98
CA TYR A 751 16.17 8.96 -7.54
C TYR A 751 16.28 10.27 -8.33
N ASP A 752 17.00 10.30 -9.43
CA ASP A 752 17.20 11.52 -10.23
C ASP A 752 15.88 12.07 -10.78
N TYR A 753 14.89 11.21 -11.01
CA TYR A 753 13.55 11.61 -11.42
C TYR A 753 12.87 12.59 -10.44
N GLU A 754 13.16 12.51 -9.13
CA GLU A 754 12.62 13.44 -8.13
C GLU A 754 13.09 14.88 -8.37
N LYS A 755 14.19 15.04 -9.09
CA LYS A 755 14.82 16.33 -9.44
C LYS A 755 14.70 16.65 -10.93
N GLY A 756 13.91 15.86 -11.67
CA GLY A 756 13.76 16.01 -13.12
C GLY A 756 15.04 15.76 -13.92
N ARG A 757 15.98 14.94 -13.36
CA ARG A 757 17.22 14.58 -14.02
C ARG A 757 17.16 13.15 -14.56
N ASN A 758 17.95 12.86 -15.60
CA ASN A 758 17.99 11.54 -16.25
C ASN A 758 16.59 11.03 -16.64
N THR A 759 15.71 11.95 -17.03
CA THR A 759 14.33 11.66 -17.42
C THR A 759 14.09 12.06 -18.87
N VAL A 760 13.24 11.26 -19.53
CA VAL A 760 12.79 11.54 -20.90
C VAL A 760 11.27 11.59 -20.90
N THR A 761 10.71 12.67 -21.44
CA THR A 761 9.27 12.84 -21.59
C THR A 761 8.94 13.16 -23.04
N SER A 762 7.96 12.42 -23.59
CA SER A 762 7.42 12.65 -24.92
C SER A 762 5.92 12.83 -24.84
N HIS A 763 5.40 13.84 -25.52
CA HIS A 763 3.95 14.09 -25.60
C HIS A 763 3.44 13.60 -26.95
N LEU A 764 2.60 12.58 -26.94
CA LEU A 764 1.92 12.03 -28.10
C LEU A 764 0.52 12.63 -28.20
N ARG A 765 0.13 13.13 -29.37
CA ARG A 765 -1.19 13.69 -29.61
C ARG A 765 -1.78 13.15 -30.90
N TRP A 766 -2.98 12.66 -30.81
CA TRP A 766 -3.79 12.22 -31.93
C TRP A 766 -4.86 13.25 -32.23
N ASN A 767 -4.89 13.74 -33.48
CA ASN A 767 -5.98 14.55 -33.99
C ASN A 767 -6.94 13.65 -34.80
N GLU A 768 -8.16 13.47 -34.30
CA GLU A 768 -9.14 12.55 -34.87
C GLU A 768 -9.61 13.01 -36.25
N ALA A 769 -9.92 14.30 -36.40
CA ALA A 769 -10.42 14.88 -37.65
C ALA A 769 -9.37 14.80 -38.77
N GLY A 770 -8.10 15.04 -38.44
CA GLY A 770 -6.99 14.96 -39.39
C GLY A 770 -6.39 13.57 -39.59
N GLY A 771 -6.76 12.58 -38.73
CA GLY A 771 -6.17 11.25 -38.75
C GLY A 771 -4.66 11.25 -38.56
N LYS A 772 -4.13 12.16 -37.72
CA LYS A 772 -2.70 12.43 -37.62
C LYS A 772 -2.19 12.31 -36.18
N LEU A 773 -1.12 11.53 -36.01
CA LEU A 773 -0.33 11.51 -34.77
C LEU A 773 0.80 12.54 -34.88
N THR A 774 0.96 13.33 -33.83
CA THR A 774 2.11 14.21 -33.61
C THR A 774 2.81 13.83 -32.30
N ALA A 775 4.12 14.09 -32.26
CA ALA A 775 4.90 13.87 -31.05
C ALA A 775 5.81 15.09 -30.82
N SER A 776 6.09 15.38 -29.56
CA SER A 776 7.05 16.40 -29.14
C SER A 776 7.84 15.91 -27.93
N GLY A 777 9.10 16.38 -27.79
CA GLY A 777 10.01 15.87 -26.77
C GLY A 777 10.54 14.46 -27.11
N GLY A 778 11.06 13.77 -26.11
CA GLY A 778 11.70 12.47 -26.27
C GLY A 778 13.20 12.53 -26.49
N GLU A 779 13.84 11.36 -26.59
CA GLU A 779 15.29 11.23 -26.79
C GLU A 779 15.60 11.11 -28.30
N GLY A 780 16.64 11.81 -28.75
CA GLY A 780 17.08 11.77 -30.13
C GLY A 780 15.97 12.16 -31.11
N ASP A 781 15.83 11.40 -32.21
CA ASP A 781 14.82 11.63 -33.24
C ASP A 781 13.45 11.01 -32.95
N PHE A 782 13.14 10.66 -31.68
CA PHE A 782 11.87 9.98 -31.35
C PHE A 782 10.66 10.78 -31.87
N ALA A 783 10.60 12.07 -31.61
CA ALA A 783 9.46 12.89 -32.05
C ALA A 783 9.24 12.85 -33.57
N ALA A 784 10.32 12.85 -34.37
CA ALA A 784 10.27 12.79 -35.82
C ALA A 784 9.89 11.38 -36.34
N ASN A 785 10.23 10.33 -35.58
CA ASN A 785 10.00 8.94 -35.95
C ASN A 785 8.70 8.35 -35.40
N ALA A 786 8.13 8.92 -34.32
CA ALA A 786 6.90 8.42 -33.69
C ALA A 786 5.74 8.19 -34.69
N PRO A 787 5.50 9.08 -35.70
CA PRO A 787 4.47 8.80 -36.69
C PRO A 787 4.70 7.55 -37.54
N LYS A 788 5.97 7.09 -37.71
CA LYS A 788 6.30 5.86 -38.44
C LYS A 788 5.99 4.59 -37.64
N LEU A 789 5.86 4.70 -36.33
CA LEU A 789 5.51 3.61 -35.40
C LEU A 789 3.98 3.47 -35.22
N LEU A 790 3.21 4.36 -35.87
CA LEU A 790 1.77 4.43 -35.74
C LEU A 790 1.09 3.23 -36.37
N LYS A 791 0.16 2.66 -35.61
CA LYS A 791 -0.88 1.76 -36.10
C LYS A 791 -2.24 2.25 -35.60
N VAL A 792 -3.09 2.66 -36.55
CA VAL A 792 -4.46 3.08 -36.25
C VAL A 792 -5.37 1.87 -36.32
N ILE A 793 -6.09 1.59 -35.23
CA ILE A 793 -6.95 0.44 -35.10
C ILE A 793 -8.27 0.68 -35.86
N GLY A 794 -8.69 -0.30 -36.67
CA GLY A 794 -9.93 -0.20 -37.44
C GLY A 794 -9.86 0.72 -38.68
N ARG A 795 -8.65 1.15 -39.06
CA ARG A 795 -8.40 1.90 -40.33
C ARG A 795 -7.37 1.18 -41.18
#